data_cf1cc0aabe0c4077fadb65af48101ec3
#
_entry.id   cf1cc0aabe0c4077fadb65af48101ec3
#
_cell.length_a   1.000
_cell.length_b   1.000
_cell.length_c   1.000
_cell.angle_alpha   90.00
_cell.angle_beta   90.00
_cell.angle_gamma   90.00
#
_symmetry.space_group_name_H-M   'P 1'
#
loop_
_entity.id
_entity.type
_entity.pdbx_description
1 polymer ?
#
loop_
_entity_poly.entity_id
_entity_poly.type
_entity_poly.pdbx_seq_one_letter_code
_entity_poly.pdbx_strand_id
1 'polypeptide(L)'
;MSARVDPARWSKLVTRRLPLVATPSRRSSSIFFSVRNLPRHADYAGNRQQARRFGAILRHGTLEPIFNEMPHAVDIYYPQVSTLVTNVAKSPSFNNNYEYIGKIPLLNTLSECLSPKVRSYIEECASLCCPKDIYICDGSDIEYDHLLKLMEKSGTISPLTKYENCWLARTNPADVARVEKFTFISTERKSDTVPTTRKDVTGELGNWISPTDMDKAILERFPGCMKGRTMYVIPFSMGPVGSILSKIGIEITDSPYVVCSMRIMTRMGRKVLEALENDNFVKCLHSVGVPKTDSKVNVNCSWPCDPERTIILHKPAKNEIVSYGSGYGGNSLLGKKCFALRIGSTIARNEGWLAEHMLILAITNPKGKKRYITAAFPSACGKTNLAMMKPTLPGYKIECVGDDIAWMKFDKEGRLRAINPEYGFFGVAPGTSFATNPNAMKTIFKNTVFTNVASTSDGGIFWEGLEKEVSDDIEITDWQGKKWIRESKSLAAHPNSRFCSPAGQCPIIDPAWEDPNGVPIDAILFGGRRPEGVPLVYEARNWQHGVFIGASMKSEATAAAEHKGKIIMHDPFAMRPFFGYNFGYYLDHWLSMAKMKNVNLPTIFHVNWFRKNADGKYLWPGFGENSRVLDWIFRRIEGEDIATNSPIGLLPKLESFNLENLKMKIDMEELFRLPKSFWQDEVKELREYFDAQVGDDLPSIIRVELELLSSNIDQL
;
A
#
# COMPACT_ATOMS: atom_id res chain seq x y z
N MET A 1 -9.98 -51.77 20.00
CA MET A 1 -11.05 -52.32 19.10
C MET A 1 -11.14 -51.40 17.92
N SER A 2 -10.68 -51.93 16.77
CA SER A 2 -10.63 -51.26 15.46
C SER A 2 -11.99 -51.36 14.76
N ALA A 3 -12.39 -50.32 14.07
CA ALA A 3 -13.32 -50.41 12.98
C ALA A 3 -12.88 -49.45 11.84
N ARG A 4 -12.33 -50.07 10.80
CA ARG A 4 -12.13 -49.48 9.46
C ARG A 4 -13.50 -49.34 8.79
N VAL A 5 -13.73 -48.25 8.08
CA VAL A 5 -14.80 -48.14 7.08
C VAL A 5 -14.19 -47.69 5.77
N ASP A 6 -14.52 -48.49 4.73
CA ASP A 6 -14.04 -48.50 3.37
C ASP A 6 -14.77 -47.46 2.47
N PRO A 7 -14.12 -46.79 1.53
CA PRO A 7 -14.72 -45.80 0.63
C PRO A 7 -15.03 -46.41 -0.76
N ALA A 8 -16.25 -46.86 -0.98
CA ALA A 8 -16.79 -47.08 -2.31
C ALA A 8 -18.31 -47.25 -2.31
N ARG A 9 -19.02 -46.18 -2.66
CA ARG A 9 -20.38 -46.18 -3.27
C ARG A 9 -20.92 -44.75 -3.34
N TRP A 10 -20.97 -44.27 -4.57
CA TRP A 10 -22.12 -43.54 -5.15
C TRP A 10 -21.72 -43.05 -6.54
N SER A 11 -21.95 -43.95 -7.53
CA SER A 11 -22.13 -43.54 -8.91
C SER A 11 -23.57 -43.95 -9.30
N LYS A 12 -24.25 -42.99 -9.94
CA LYS A 12 -25.36 -43.14 -10.91
C LYS A 12 -26.59 -42.32 -10.62
N LEU A 13 -27.07 -41.75 -11.71
CA LEU A 13 -28.36 -41.10 -12.00
C LEU A 13 -28.29 -39.56 -11.89
N VAL A 14 -28.59 -38.73 -12.91
CA VAL A 14 -29.44 -38.94 -14.10
C VAL A 14 -29.11 -37.84 -15.13
N THR A 15 -28.90 -38.24 -16.35
CA THR A 15 -28.97 -37.39 -17.55
C THR A 15 -30.43 -37.04 -17.87
N ARG A 16 -30.73 -35.77 -18.12
CA ARG A 16 -31.87 -35.40 -18.95
C ARG A 16 -31.48 -34.26 -19.91
N ARG A 17 -31.79 -34.57 -21.18
CA ARG A 17 -31.56 -33.74 -22.37
C ARG A 17 -32.64 -32.66 -22.50
N LEU A 18 -32.21 -31.61 -23.14
CA LEU A 18 -32.87 -30.44 -23.75
C LEU A 18 -34.08 -30.72 -24.61
N PRO A 19 -34.80 -29.61 -25.07
CA PRO A 19 -34.72 -29.37 -26.51
C PRO A 19 -34.34 -27.93 -26.91
N LEU A 20 -33.65 -27.87 -28.05
CA LEU A 20 -33.39 -26.72 -28.90
C LEU A 20 -34.70 -26.12 -29.43
N VAL A 21 -34.79 -24.81 -29.52
CA VAL A 21 -35.67 -24.09 -30.45
C VAL A 21 -34.91 -22.98 -31.15
N ALA A 22 -35.15 -22.87 -32.43
CA ALA A 22 -34.45 -22.18 -33.48
C ALA A 22 -34.63 -20.63 -33.48
N THR A 23 -33.66 -20.01 -34.12
CA THR A 23 -33.64 -18.61 -34.59
C THR A 23 -34.72 -18.30 -35.61
N PRO A 24 -35.10 -17.01 -35.80
CA PRO A 24 -34.95 -16.42 -37.14
C PRO A 24 -34.35 -15.01 -37.21
N SER A 25 -33.51 -14.87 -38.18
CA SER A 25 -33.04 -13.82 -39.09
C SER A 25 -33.62 -12.40 -39.08
N ARG A 26 -32.69 -11.46 -39.18
CA ARG A 26 -32.63 -10.22 -39.98
C ARG A 26 -33.80 -9.22 -39.95
N ARG A 27 -33.50 -7.99 -39.57
CA ARG A 27 -33.67 -6.79 -40.44
C ARG A 27 -32.89 -5.58 -39.90
N SER A 28 -32.14 -5.00 -40.82
CA SER A 28 -31.48 -3.69 -40.78
C SER A 28 -32.49 -2.54 -40.72
N SER A 29 -32.22 -1.53 -39.91
CA SER A 29 -32.73 -0.18 -40.19
C SER A 29 -31.75 0.85 -39.62
N SER A 30 -31.12 1.55 -40.53
CA SER A 30 -30.35 2.77 -40.42
C SER A 30 -31.25 3.92 -39.97
N ILE A 31 -30.84 4.64 -38.90
CA ILE A 31 -31.40 5.97 -38.62
C ILE A 31 -30.27 6.99 -38.59
N PHE A 32 -30.33 7.85 -39.57
CA PHE A 32 -29.59 9.12 -39.66
C PHE A 32 -30.15 10.08 -38.59
N PHE A 33 -29.28 10.75 -37.83
CA PHE A 33 -29.65 12.01 -37.20
C PHE A 33 -28.63 13.11 -37.54
N SER A 34 -29.23 14.19 -38.00
CA SER A 34 -28.71 15.42 -38.56
C SER A 34 -27.98 16.29 -37.52
N VAL A 35 -26.86 16.82 -37.94
CA VAL A 35 -26.15 17.93 -37.32
C VAL A 35 -26.86 19.24 -37.56
N ARG A 36 -27.18 20.04 -36.57
CA ARG A 36 -27.42 21.49 -36.72
C ARG A 36 -26.97 22.30 -35.51
N ASN A 37 -26.07 23.26 -35.84
CA ASN A 37 -25.86 24.59 -35.29
C ASN A 37 -25.03 24.80 -34.02
N LEU A 38 -23.78 25.17 -34.29
CA LEU A 38 -22.94 26.05 -33.46
C LEU A 38 -23.14 27.53 -33.86
N PRO A 39 -22.97 28.52 -32.99
CA PRO A 39 -22.59 29.85 -33.34
C PRO A 39 -21.08 30.09 -33.23
N ARG A 40 -20.53 30.79 -34.22
CA ARG A 40 -19.16 31.31 -34.28
C ARG A 40 -19.07 32.64 -33.52
N HIS A 41 -17.95 32.91 -32.95
CA HIS A 41 -17.06 34.07 -32.93
C HIS A 41 -16.34 34.25 -31.60
N ALA A 42 -15.02 34.24 -31.61
CA ALA A 42 -14.14 35.38 -31.43
C ALA A 42 -12.66 34.94 -31.54
N ASP A 43 -11.94 35.70 -32.34
CA ASP A 43 -10.53 35.58 -32.64
C ASP A 43 -9.62 35.83 -31.45
N TYR A 44 -8.55 35.05 -31.35
CA TYR A 44 -7.23 35.54 -30.91
C TYR A 44 -6.12 34.72 -31.60
N ALA A 45 -5.44 35.40 -32.51
CA ALA A 45 -4.20 34.96 -33.16
C ALA A 45 -3.02 35.27 -32.20
N GLY A 46 -2.15 34.31 -32.02
CA GLY A 46 -0.88 34.54 -31.33
C GLY A 46 -0.15 33.27 -30.94
N ASN A 47 0.94 32.97 -31.61
CA ASN A 47 2.01 32.07 -31.29
C ASN A 47 1.88 30.56 -31.58
N ARG A 48 1.96 30.27 -32.88
CA ARG A 48 2.24 28.91 -33.42
C ARG A 48 3.74 28.59 -33.63
N GLN A 49 4.66 29.31 -33.05
CA GLN A 49 6.10 29.05 -33.31
C GLN A 49 6.87 28.30 -32.26
N GLN A 50 6.37 28.13 -31.04
CA GLN A 50 7.07 27.35 -30.00
C GLN A 50 6.70 25.86 -29.94
N ALA A 51 5.54 25.44 -30.42
CA ALA A 51 5.13 24.04 -30.41
C ALA A 51 5.80 23.14 -31.46
N ARG A 52 6.52 23.72 -32.44
CA ARG A 52 7.20 22.95 -33.50
C ARG A 52 8.65 22.57 -33.23
N ARG A 53 9.27 23.05 -32.12
CA ARG A 53 10.69 22.72 -31.81
C ARG A 53 10.87 21.48 -30.98
N PHE A 54 9.87 20.99 -30.24
CA PHE A 54 9.98 19.79 -29.42
C PHE A 54 9.53 18.49 -30.09
N GLY A 55 8.75 18.56 -31.15
CA GLY A 55 8.33 17.39 -31.92
C GLY A 55 9.32 16.92 -33.01
N ALA A 56 10.35 17.70 -33.29
CA ALA A 56 11.30 17.43 -34.38
C ALA A 56 12.59 16.70 -33.93
N ILE A 57 12.82 16.58 -32.60
CA ILE A 57 14.04 15.90 -32.07
C ILE A 57 13.89 14.39 -32.03
N LEU A 58 12.68 13.87 -32.19
CA LEU A 58 12.41 12.41 -32.15
C LEU A 58 12.19 11.76 -33.52
N ARG A 59 12.30 12.47 -34.65
CA ARG A 59 11.98 11.88 -35.97
C ARG A 59 13.11 11.72 -36.96
N HIS A 60 14.21 12.43 -36.85
CA HIS A 60 15.39 12.26 -37.76
C HIS A 60 16.65 12.75 -37.05
N GLY A 61 17.49 11.83 -36.66
CA GLY A 61 18.83 12.14 -36.22
C GLY A 61 19.51 10.87 -35.75
N THR A 62 20.36 10.32 -36.59
CA THR A 62 21.49 9.51 -36.16
C THR A 62 22.26 10.34 -35.14
N LEU A 63 22.12 10.01 -33.86
CA LEU A 63 23.00 10.51 -32.81
C LEU A 63 24.38 9.87 -33.02
N GLU A 64 25.27 10.55 -33.71
CA GLU A 64 26.66 10.28 -33.52
C GLU A 64 27.05 10.68 -32.09
N PRO A 65 27.87 9.85 -31.39
CA PRO A 65 28.15 10.05 -29.99
C PRO A 65 29.10 11.21 -29.78
N ILE A 66 28.64 12.26 -29.14
CA ILE A 66 29.55 13.22 -28.46
C ILE A 66 29.98 12.57 -27.16
N PHE A 67 30.93 11.66 -27.25
CA PHE A 67 31.70 11.12 -26.12
C PHE A 67 33.17 11.13 -26.50
N ASN A 68 33.79 12.29 -26.34
CA ASN A 68 35.23 12.36 -26.08
C ASN A 68 35.38 13.05 -24.75
N GLU A 69 36.15 12.36 -23.87
CA GLU A 69 36.66 12.81 -22.58
C GLU A 69 35.77 12.62 -21.35
N MET A 70 35.69 11.36 -20.91
CA MET A 70 35.64 11.03 -19.48
C MET A 70 36.73 10.01 -19.14
N PRO A 71 37.40 10.13 -17.98
CA PRO A 71 38.48 9.22 -17.61
C PRO A 71 37.94 7.83 -17.31
N HIS A 72 38.77 6.84 -17.67
CA HIS A 72 38.57 5.41 -17.59
C HIS A 72 37.68 4.95 -16.42
N ALA A 73 36.50 4.41 -16.75
CA ALA A 73 35.73 3.59 -15.84
C ALA A 73 36.53 2.31 -15.54
N VAL A 74 36.82 2.09 -14.27
CA VAL A 74 37.43 0.85 -13.79
C VAL A 74 36.46 -0.29 -14.07
N ASP A 75 36.88 -1.29 -14.81
CA ASP A 75 36.13 -2.53 -15.03
C ASP A 75 35.90 -3.22 -13.69
N ILE A 76 34.67 -3.10 -13.16
CA ILE A 76 34.25 -3.84 -11.98
C ILE A 76 33.75 -5.19 -12.46
N TYR A 77 34.55 -6.19 -12.21
CA TYR A 77 34.31 -7.59 -12.50
C TYR A 77 33.16 -8.10 -11.62
N TYR A 78 31.94 -8.10 -12.14
CA TYR A 78 30.88 -8.98 -11.63
C TYR A 78 31.09 -10.35 -12.25
N PRO A 79 31.32 -11.43 -11.46
CA PRO A 79 31.50 -12.76 -12.05
C PRO A 79 30.18 -13.15 -12.71
N GLN A 80 30.29 -13.36 -14.00
CA GLN A 80 29.39 -14.03 -14.94
C GLN A 80 28.02 -14.49 -14.43
N VAL A 81 27.04 -13.61 -14.43
CA VAL A 81 25.62 -13.97 -14.32
C VAL A 81 25.10 -14.61 -15.62
N SER A 82 25.74 -14.31 -16.75
CA SER A 82 25.34 -14.80 -18.08
C SER A 82 25.44 -16.32 -18.27
N THR A 83 26.30 -17.01 -17.52
CA THR A 83 26.53 -18.46 -17.69
C THR A 83 25.49 -19.33 -16.99
N LEU A 84 24.74 -18.76 -16.03
CA LEU A 84 23.72 -19.53 -15.27
C LEU A 84 22.33 -19.50 -15.92
N VAL A 85 21.99 -18.42 -16.63
CA VAL A 85 20.71 -18.33 -17.35
C VAL A 85 20.69 -19.30 -18.54
N THR A 86 21.85 -19.53 -19.19
CA THR A 86 21.95 -20.47 -20.31
C THR A 86 21.86 -21.96 -19.92
N ASN A 87 22.07 -22.30 -18.63
CA ASN A 87 22.05 -23.71 -18.20
C ASN A 87 20.70 -24.22 -17.68
N VAL A 88 19.73 -23.33 -17.43
CA VAL A 88 18.37 -23.73 -17.02
C VAL A 88 17.44 -24.00 -18.23
N ALA A 89 17.79 -23.49 -19.40
CA ALA A 89 17.02 -23.67 -20.64
C ALA A 89 17.50 -24.86 -21.49
N LYS A 90 17.87 -25.99 -20.89
CA LYS A 90 18.17 -27.25 -21.65
C LYS A 90 17.04 -28.24 -21.53
N SER A 91 15.95 -27.97 -22.23
CA SER A 91 15.00 -28.91 -22.83
C SER A 91 14.18 -28.15 -23.88
N PRO A 92 13.78 -28.69 -25.04
CA PRO A 92 14.55 -29.18 -26.17
C PRO A 92 14.79 -28.11 -27.27
N SER A 93 15.86 -28.27 -28.03
CA SER A 93 16.25 -27.64 -29.31
C SER A 93 15.95 -26.11 -29.42
N PHE A 94 16.85 -25.29 -28.92
CA PHE A 94 16.85 -23.84 -29.18
C PHE A 94 17.54 -23.57 -30.54
N ASN A 95 16.77 -23.08 -31.51
CA ASN A 95 17.30 -22.29 -32.59
C ASN A 95 17.88 -21.00 -32.01
N ASN A 96 19.09 -20.59 -32.42
CA ASN A 96 19.83 -19.38 -31.97
C ASN A 96 19.22 -18.05 -32.43
N ASN A 97 17.90 -17.93 -32.54
CA ASN A 97 17.26 -16.67 -32.83
C ASN A 97 16.82 -16.01 -31.52
N TYR A 98 17.70 -15.19 -30.93
CA TYR A 98 17.29 -14.29 -29.86
C TYR A 98 16.26 -13.31 -30.40
N GLU A 99 15.14 -13.18 -29.71
CA GLU A 99 14.21 -12.08 -29.95
C GLU A 99 14.74 -10.81 -29.29
N TYR A 100 14.41 -9.66 -29.85
CA TYR A 100 14.90 -8.36 -29.38
C TYR A 100 13.73 -7.40 -29.14
N ILE A 101 13.86 -6.56 -28.10
CA ILE A 101 13.05 -5.34 -27.94
C ILE A 101 13.97 -4.16 -28.19
N GLY A 102 13.73 -3.43 -29.30
CA GLY A 102 14.69 -2.48 -29.81
C GLY A 102 16.04 -3.15 -30.16
N LYS A 103 17.10 -2.75 -29.47
CA LYS A 103 18.45 -3.33 -29.63
C LYS A 103 18.87 -4.30 -28.53
N ILE A 104 17.99 -4.54 -27.55
CA ILE A 104 18.33 -5.32 -26.36
C ILE A 104 17.76 -6.73 -26.50
N PRO A 105 18.58 -7.78 -26.22
CA PRO A 105 18.12 -9.17 -26.33
C PRO A 105 17.09 -9.51 -25.25
N LEU A 106 16.08 -10.27 -25.63
CA LEU A 106 15.05 -10.81 -24.76
C LEU A 106 15.42 -12.23 -24.34
N LEU A 107 15.40 -12.51 -23.04
CA LEU A 107 15.84 -13.79 -22.47
C LEU A 107 14.76 -14.88 -22.50
N ASN A 108 13.49 -14.52 -22.64
CA ASN A 108 12.38 -15.48 -22.64
C ASN A 108 11.32 -15.19 -23.71
N THR A 109 10.42 -16.16 -23.96
CA THR A 109 9.50 -16.19 -25.11
C THR A 109 8.13 -15.56 -24.85
N LEU A 110 7.96 -14.73 -23.80
CA LEU A 110 6.66 -14.08 -23.51
C LEU A 110 6.36 -12.84 -24.37
N SER A 111 7.19 -12.53 -25.34
CA SER A 111 7.03 -11.36 -26.21
C SER A 111 5.72 -11.34 -27.01
N GLU A 112 5.22 -12.50 -27.43
CA GLU A 112 3.95 -12.64 -28.15
C GLU A 112 2.71 -12.22 -27.33
N CYS A 113 2.85 -12.19 -25.98
CA CYS A 113 1.80 -11.70 -25.07
C CYS A 113 1.86 -10.18 -24.86
N LEU A 114 2.88 -9.50 -25.40
CA LEU A 114 3.05 -8.04 -25.21
C LEU A 114 2.20 -7.24 -26.20
N SER A 115 1.28 -6.44 -25.70
CA SER A 115 0.59 -5.45 -26.54
C SER A 115 1.57 -4.39 -27.07
N PRO A 116 1.24 -3.72 -28.18
CA PRO A 116 2.07 -2.65 -28.72
C PRO A 116 2.42 -1.56 -27.71
N LYS A 117 1.48 -1.21 -26.82
CA LYS A 117 1.71 -0.19 -25.78
C LYS A 117 2.75 -0.66 -24.75
N VAL A 118 2.65 -1.92 -24.30
CA VAL A 118 3.61 -2.48 -23.35
C VAL A 118 4.99 -2.61 -23.98
N ARG A 119 5.07 -3.10 -25.23
CA ARG A 119 6.35 -3.21 -25.98
C ARG A 119 7.00 -1.84 -26.15
N SER A 120 6.25 -0.80 -26.52
CA SER A 120 6.76 0.57 -26.65
C SER A 120 7.29 1.11 -25.34
N TYR A 121 6.59 0.87 -24.21
CA TYR A 121 7.06 1.30 -22.89
C TYR A 121 8.36 0.60 -22.47
N ILE A 122 8.48 -0.70 -22.71
CA ILE A 122 9.71 -1.44 -22.43
C ILE A 122 10.87 -0.89 -23.27
N GLU A 123 10.64 -0.62 -24.56
CA GLU A 123 11.65 -0.08 -25.47
C GLU A 123 12.10 1.33 -25.06
N GLU A 124 11.16 2.21 -24.64
CA GLU A 124 11.47 3.54 -24.09
C GLU A 124 12.38 3.42 -22.87
N CYS A 125 12.04 2.56 -21.91
CA CYS A 125 12.84 2.33 -20.70
C CYS A 125 14.18 1.67 -21.00
N ALA A 126 14.24 0.69 -21.91
CA ALA A 126 15.46 0.03 -22.31
C ALA A 126 16.44 0.98 -23.01
N SER A 127 15.91 1.88 -23.84
CA SER A 127 16.71 2.93 -24.50
C SER A 127 17.29 3.92 -23.50
N LEU A 128 16.55 4.27 -22.44
CA LEU A 128 17.00 5.18 -21.38
C LEU A 128 18.02 4.51 -20.45
N CYS A 129 17.70 3.31 -19.95
CA CYS A 129 18.45 2.65 -18.88
C CYS A 129 19.61 1.77 -19.39
N CYS A 130 19.64 1.43 -20.69
CA CYS A 130 20.67 0.62 -21.35
C CYS A 130 20.99 -0.70 -20.63
N PRO A 131 20.00 -1.58 -20.36
CA PRO A 131 20.26 -2.86 -19.70
C PRO A 131 21.09 -3.79 -20.61
N LYS A 132 21.66 -4.83 -20.02
CA LYS A 132 22.35 -5.89 -20.77
C LYS A 132 21.36 -6.76 -21.56
N ASP A 133 20.25 -7.13 -20.92
CA ASP A 133 19.19 -7.98 -21.44
C ASP A 133 17.85 -7.66 -20.76
N ILE A 134 16.75 -8.18 -21.32
CA ILE A 134 15.39 -8.00 -20.82
C ILE A 134 14.81 -9.37 -20.47
N TYR A 135 14.12 -9.44 -19.31
CA TYR A 135 13.38 -10.62 -18.87
C TYR A 135 11.94 -10.22 -18.50
N ILE A 136 10.95 -10.85 -19.16
CA ILE A 136 9.53 -10.63 -18.87
C ILE A 136 9.08 -11.64 -17.81
N CYS A 137 8.68 -11.15 -16.63
CA CYS A 137 8.31 -12.01 -15.52
C CYS A 137 6.97 -12.71 -15.77
N ASP A 138 6.94 -14.03 -15.57
CA ASP A 138 5.75 -14.85 -15.73
C ASP A 138 5.00 -15.13 -14.43
N GLY A 139 5.63 -14.85 -13.28
CA GLY A 139 5.08 -15.04 -11.93
C GLY A 139 5.05 -16.50 -11.47
N SER A 140 5.70 -17.42 -12.17
CA SER A 140 5.72 -18.85 -11.83
C SER A 140 6.57 -19.15 -10.59
N ASP A 141 6.33 -20.32 -9.98
CA ASP A 141 7.18 -20.83 -8.88
C ASP A 141 8.61 -21.11 -9.38
N ILE A 142 8.77 -21.56 -10.62
CA ILE A 142 10.09 -21.83 -11.23
C ILE A 142 10.89 -20.54 -11.36
N GLU A 143 10.29 -19.45 -11.82
CA GLU A 143 10.90 -18.14 -11.89
C GLU A 143 11.30 -17.65 -10.49
N TYR A 144 10.38 -17.77 -9.52
CA TYR A 144 10.61 -17.36 -8.16
C TYR A 144 11.80 -18.08 -7.52
N ASP A 145 11.84 -19.43 -7.60
CA ASP A 145 12.92 -20.25 -7.08
C ASP A 145 14.27 -19.94 -7.74
N HIS A 146 14.25 -19.66 -9.06
CA HIS A 146 15.44 -19.27 -9.80
C HIS A 146 16.00 -17.94 -9.29
N LEU A 147 15.14 -16.93 -9.09
CA LEU A 147 15.54 -15.59 -8.61
C LEU A 147 16.03 -15.63 -7.15
N LEU A 148 15.40 -16.44 -6.29
CA LEU A 148 15.86 -16.64 -4.91
C LEU A 148 17.28 -17.25 -4.88
N LYS A 149 17.54 -18.29 -5.68
CA LYS A 149 18.87 -18.89 -5.80
C LYS A 149 19.91 -17.94 -6.38
N LEU A 150 19.52 -17.08 -7.34
CA LEU A 150 20.37 -16.03 -7.87
C LEU A 150 20.79 -15.04 -6.78
N MET A 151 19.85 -14.60 -5.97
CA MET A 151 20.10 -13.66 -4.87
C MET A 151 20.89 -14.31 -3.72
N GLU A 152 20.64 -15.57 -3.40
CA GLU A 152 21.43 -16.34 -2.43
C GLU A 152 22.88 -16.43 -2.87
N LYS A 153 23.14 -16.81 -4.14
CA LYS A 153 24.48 -16.90 -4.70
C LYS A 153 25.23 -15.55 -4.70
N SER A 154 24.51 -14.43 -4.90
CA SER A 154 25.08 -13.08 -4.82
C SER A 154 25.25 -12.57 -3.40
N GLY A 155 24.72 -13.29 -2.38
CA GLY A 155 24.73 -12.87 -0.98
C GLY A 155 23.74 -11.75 -0.66
N THR A 156 22.78 -11.45 -1.55
CA THR A 156 21.74 -10.44 -1.31
C THR A 156 20.72 -10.92 -0.29
N ILE A 157 20.42 -12.22 -0.28
CA ILE A 157 19.57 -12.87 0.72
C ILE A 157 20.27 -14.11 1.29
N SER A 158 19.81 -14.55 2.46
CA SER A 158 20.19 -15.81 3.08
C SER A 158 18.97 -16.62 3.49
N PRO A 159 19.03 -17.98 3.38
CA PRO A 159 17.91 -18.81 3.78
C PRO A 159 17.74 -18.82 5.31
N LEU A 160 16.49 -18.93 5.74
CA LEU A 160 16.12 -19.12 7.16
C LEU A 160 15.68 -20.58 7.32
N THR A 161 16.62 -21.46 7.63
CA THR A 161 16.48 -22.93 7.56
C THR A 161 15.47 -23.50 8.56
N LYS A 162 15.09 -22.73 9.57
CA LYS A 162 14.06 -23.09 10.56
C LYS A 162 12.64 -23.07 9.98
N TYR A 163 12.44 -22.35 8.86
CA TYR A 163 11.12 -22.11 8.27
C TYR A 163 11.07 -22.55 6.81
N GLU A 164 9.89 -22.94 6.33
CA GLU A 164 9.67 -23.37 4.95
C GLU A 164 9.74 -22.17 3.99
N ASN A 165 10.73 -22.19 3.06
CA ASN A 165 10.92 -21.18 2.03
C ASN A 165 10.89 -19.74 2.57
N CYS A 166 11.64 -19.49 3.64
CA CYS A 166 11.81 -18.17 4.21
C CYS A 166 13.23 -17.64 4.04
N TRP A 167 13.34 -16.34 3.78
CA TRP A 167 14.58 -15.70 3.37
C TRP A 167 14.80 -14.39 4.12
N LEU A 168 16.05 -14.04 4.39
CA LEU A 168 16.45 -12.81 5.03
C LEU A 168 17.28 -11.93 4.10
N ALA A 169 16.79 -10.71 3.84
CA ALA A 169 17.53 -9.65 3.19
C ALA A 169 18.07 -8.66 4.25
N ARG A 170 19.33 -8.25 4.11
CA ARG A 170 19.93 -7.16 4.88
C ARG A 170 20.25 -6.01 3.94
N THR A 171 19.66 -4.84 4.19
CA THR A 171 19.86 -3.67 3.36
C THR A 171 21.10 -2.89 3.79
N ASN A 172 21.56 -1.98 2.93
CA ASN A 172 22.50 -0.97 3.34
C ASN A 172 21.91 -0.12 4.48
N PRO A 173 22.66 0.25 5.52
CA PRO A 173 22.17 1.09 6.62
C PRO A 173 21.63 2.47 6.19
N ALA A 174 21.98 2.95 5.01
CA ALA A 174 21.42 4.18 4.43
C ALA A 174 20.10 3.94 3.65
N ASP A 175 19.67 2.67 3.48
CA ASP A 175 18.46 2.30 2.71
C ASP A 175 17.55 1.41 3.55
N VAL A 176 16.96 1.94 4.63
CA VAL A 176 16.20 1.21 5.65
C VAL A 176 14.78 1.71 5.86
N ALA A 177 14.40 2.83 5.22
CA ALA A 177 13.12 3.49 5.42
C ALA A 177 12.58 4.12 4.15
N ARG A 178 11.31 4.50 4.18
CA ARG A 178 10.71 5.31 3.11
C ARG A 178 11.34 6.70 3.08
N VAL A 179 11.56 7.22 1.88
CA VAL A 179 12.18 8.54 1.65
C VAL A 179 11.10 9.61 1.40
N GLU A 180 10.30 9.92 2.42
CA GLU A 180 9.17 10.86 2.27
C GLU A 180 9.62 12.24 1.79
N LYS A 181 10.76 12.74 2.26
CA LYS A 181 11.34 14.03 1.84
C LYS A 181 11.78 14.08 0.37
N PHE A 182 12.07 12.93 -0.23
CA PHE A 182 12.48 12.78 -1.63
C PHE A 182 11.39 12.14 -2.49
N THR A 183 10.14 12.17 -2.01
CA THR A 183 8.97 11.67 -2.73
C THR A 183 8.13 12.86 -3.20
N PHE A 184 7.95 13.02 -4.51
CA PHE A 184 7.29 14.17 -5.11
C PHE A 184 6.17 13.75 -6.06
N ILE A 185 5.21 14.67 -6.23
CA ILE A 185 4.17 14.59 -7.25
C ILE A 185 4.34 15.77 -8.19
N SER A 186 4.35 15.51 -9.49
CA SER A 186 4.52 16.50 -10.54
C SER A 186 3.20 16.80 -11.23
N THR A 187 2.79 18.06 -11.14
CA THR A 187 1.62 18.62 -11.82
C THR A 187 1.99 19.98 -12.38
N GLU A 188 1.25 20.45 -13.42
CA GLU A 188 1.49 21.74 -14.05
C GLU A 188 1.33 22.89 -13.04
N ARG A 189 0.36 22.80 -12.14
CA ARG A 189 0.14 23.79 -11.08
C ARG A 189 0.43 23.13 -9.72
N LYS A 190 1.20 23.85 -8.89
CA LYS A 190 1.52 23.40 -7.52
C LYS A 190 0.25 23.15 -6.70
N SER A 191 -0.78 23.99 -6.88
CA SER A 191 -2.08 23.87 -6.21
C SER A 191 -2.86 22.59 -6.53
N ASP A 192 -2.53 21.87 -7.62
CA ASP A 192 -3.16 20.58 -7.93
C ASP A 192 -2.57 19.45 -7.04
N THR A 193 -1.37 19.65 -6.50
CA THR A 193 -0.68 18.66 -5.65
C THR A 193 -0.79 18.97 -4.17
N VAL A 194 -0.52 20.21 -3.76
CA VAL A 194 -0.47 20.61 -2.34
C VAL A 194 -1.31 21.86 -2.11
N PRO A 195 -1.94 21.98 -0.93
CA PRO A 195 -2.66 23.21 -0.57
C PRO A 195 -1.73 24.41 -0.52
N THR A 196 -2.33 25.61 -0.65
CA THR A 196 -1.64 26.87 -0.43
C THR A 196 -1.53 27.12 1.07
N THR A 197 -0.34 26.91 1.63
CA THR A 197 -0.08 27.17 3.06
C THR A 197 -0.07 28.66 3.35
N ARG A 198 -0.34 29.01 4.62
CA ARG A 198 -0.11 30.37 5.12
C ARG A 198 1.34 30.80 4.87
N LYS A 199 1.56 32.08 4.66
CA LYS A 199 2.91 32.65 4.48
C LYS A 199 3.83 32.23 5.63
N ASP A 200 5.05 31.83 5.30
CA ASP A 200 6.10 31.41 6.25
C ASP A 200 5.82 30.06 6.98
N VAL A 201 4.83 29.29 6.51
CA VAL A 201 4.56 27.94 7.02
C VAL A 201 5.04 26.91 6.01
N THR A 202 5.83 25.94 6.47
CA THR A 202 6.24 24.79 5.66
C THR A 202 5.04 23.83 5.50
N GLY A 203 4.70 23.48 4.25
CA GLY A 203 3.63 22.52 3.99
C GLY A 203 4.00 21.11 4.41
N GLU A 204 3.05 20.38 5.00
CA GLU A 204 3.21 19.01 5.47
C GLU A 204 2.37 17.99 4.69
N LEU A 205 1.51 18.46 3.78
CA LEU A 205 0.51 17.66 3.07
C LEU A 205 0.97 17.27 1.64
N GLY A 206 2.20 16.78 1.53
CA GLY A 206 2.80 16.32 0.28
C GLY A 206 3.94 17.22 -0.22
N ASN A 207 4.63 16.76 -1.26
CA ASN A 207 5.71 17.48 -1.91
C ASN A 207 5.42 17.61 -3.41
N TRP A 208 5.56 18.80 -3.93
CA TRP A 208 5.41 19.11 -5.36
C TRP A 208 6.74 19.34 -6.03
N ILE A 209 6.85 18.91 -7.29
CA ILE A 209 7.96 19.22 -8.18
C ILE A 209 7.40 19.69 -9.53
N SER A 210 8.05 20.68 -10.17
CA SER A 210 7.64 21.09 -11.50
C SER A 210 7.89 20.00 -12.54
N PRO A 211 7.12 19.92 -13.65
CA PRO A 211 7.41 18.97 -14.74
C PRO A 211 8.83 19.09 -15.28
N THR A 212 9.34 20.32 -15.43
CA THR A 212 10.72 20.58 -15.90
C THR A 212 11.76 20.04 -14.93
N ASP A 213 11.59 20.27 -13.62
CA ASP A 213 12.53 19.77 -12.62
C ASP A 213 12.46 18.24 -12.49
N MET A 214 11.26 17.67 -12.64
CA MET A 214 11.08 16.22 -12.70
C MET A 214 11.84 15.61 -13.88
N ASP A 215 11.66 16.15 -15.09
CA ASP A 215 12.33 15.66 -16.29
C ASP A 215 13.87 15.78 -16.14
N LYS A 216 14.34 16.89 -15.57
CA LYS A 216 15.77 17.08 -15.23
C LYS A 216 16.25 16.01 -14.24
N ALA A 217 15.52 15.76 -13.17
CA ALA A 217 15.86 14.76 -12.16
C ALA A 217 15.97 13.35 -12.76
N ILE A 218 15.09 13.00 -13.72
CA ILE A 218 15.13 11.73 -14.46
C ILE A 218 16.38 11.68 -15.36
N LEU A 219 16.61 12.72 -16.14
CA LEU A 219 17.77 12.78 -17.07
C LEU A 219 19.13 12.76 -16.35
N GLU A 220 19.21 13.23 -15.13
CA GLU A 220 20.43 13.17 -14.32
C GLU A 220 20.70 11.77 -13.72
N ARG A 221 19.71 10.87 -13.66
CA ARG A 221 19.80 9.61 -12.92
C ARG A 221 19.69 8.36 -13.77
N PHE A 222 18.76 8.32 -14.71
CA PHE A 222 18.38 7.10 -15.41
C PHE A 222 19.21 6.74 -16.64
N PRO A 223 19.83 7.67 -17.41
CA PRO A 223 20.61 7.28 -18.57
C PRO A 223 21.69 6.27 -18.22
N GLY A 224 21.55 5.05 -18.77
CA GLY A 224 22.52 3.96 -18.56
C GLY A 224 22.54 3.34 -17.16
N CYS A 225 21.57 3.65 -16.28
CA CYS A 225 21.58 3.18 -14.89
C CYS A 225 21.55 1.65 -14.74
N MET A 226 20.97 0.93 -15.71
CA MET A 226 20.90 -0.53 -15.68
C MET A 226 22.04 -1.23 -16.48
N LYS A 227 23.05 -0.49 -16.89
CA LYS A 227 24.14 -1.05 -17.70
C LYS A 227 24.78 -2.27 -17.02
N GLY A 228 24.89 -3.37 -17.75
CA GLY A 228 25.44 -4.64 -17.26
C GLY A 228 24.48 -5.49 -16.42
N ARG A 229 23.25 -5.03 -16.16
CA ARG A 229 22.21 -5.75 -15.39
C ARG A 229 21.02 -6.14 -16.26
N THR A 230 20.28 -7.15 -15.83
CA THR A 230 19.02 -7.57 -16.43
C THR A 230 17.91 -6.59 -16.07
N MET A 231 17.15 -6.17 -17.06
CA MET A 231 15.90 -5.43 -16.87
C MET A 231 14.75 -6.44 -16.74
N TYR A 232 14.15 -6.51 -15.57
CA TYR A 232 12.95 -7.30 -15.31
C TYR A 232 11.70 -6.48 -15.63
N VAL A 233 10.77 -7.08 -16.34
CA VAL A 233 9.45 -6.50 -16.66
C VAL A 233 8.39 -7.27 -15.88
N ILE A 234 7.73 -6.59 -14.96
CA ILE A 234 6.75 -7.17 -14.04
C ILE A 234 5.34 -6.70 -14.44
N PRO A 235 4.55 -7.50 -15.17
CA PRO A 235 3.14 -7.23 -15.33
C PRO A 235 2.39 -7.61 -14.05
N PHE A 236 1.65 -6.67 -13.44
CA PHE A 236 0.96 -6.93 -12.19
C PHE A 236 -0.41 -6.25 -12.12
N SER A 237 -1.33 -6.86 -11.37
CA SER A 237 -2.64 -6.30 -11.05
C SER A 237 -2.71 -5.91 -9.58
N MET A 238 -3.11 -4.67 -9.34
CA MET A 238 -3.58 -4.22 -8.04
C MET A 238 -5.09 -4.50 -7.96
N GLY A 239 -5.45 -5.43 -7.08
CA GLY A 239 -6.80 -5.99 -6.98
C GLY A 239 -7.01 -7.28 -7.77
N PRO A 240 -8.09 -8.02 -7.47
CA PRO A 240 -8.44 -9.27 -8.15
C PRO A 240 -8.61 -9.06 -9.65
N VAL A 241 -7.97 -9.90 -10.48
CA VAL A 241 -8.07 -9.81 -11.93
C VAL A 241 -9.55 -9.97 -12.36
N GLY A 242 -10.03 -9.04 -13.19
CA GLY A 242 -11.44 -8.99 -13.61
C GLY A 242 -12.35 -8.13 -12.72
N SER A 243 -11.86 -7.58 -11.59
CA SER A 243 -12.60 -6.60 -10.82
C SER A 243 -12.69 -5.26 -11.57
N ILE A 244 -13.85 -4.60 -11.48
CA ILE A 244 -14.05 -3.23 -12.02
C ILE A 244 -13.18 -2.18 -11.31
N LEU A 245 -12.70 -2.48 -10.11
CA LEU A 245 -11.81 -1.62 -9.33
C LEU A 245 -10.34 -1.94 -9.58
N SER A 246 -10.00 -3.13 -10.06
CA SER A 246 -8.60 -3.50 -10.30
C SER A 246 -7.96 -2.61 -11.37
N LYS A 247 -6.67 -2.33 -11.20
CA LYS A 247 -5.86 -1.57 -12.15
C LYS A 247 -4.55 -2.32 -12.40
N ILE A 248 -4.15 -2.35 -13.66
CA ILE A 248 -2.92 -3.03 -14.07
C ILE A 248 -1.77 -2.04 -14.15
N GLY A 249 -0.60 -2.48 -13.70
CA GLY A 249 0.67 -1.79 -13.85
C GLY A 249 1.72 -2.67 -14.53
N ILE A 250 2.67 -2.02 -15.16
CA ILE A 250 3.90 -2.66 -15.66
C ILE A 250 5.05 -2.01 -14.89
N GLU A 251 5.72 -2.79 -14.01
CA GLU A 251 6.91 -2.33 -13.32
C GLU A 251 8.16 -2.85 -14.00
N ILE A 252 9.07 -1.93 -14.30
CA ILE A 252 10.39 -2.21 -14.85
C ILE A 252 11.40 -1.98 -13.75
N THR A 253 12.26 -2.98 -13.48
CA THR A 253 13.26 -2.93 -12.41
C THR A 253 14.52 -3.70 -12.79
N ASP A 254 15.64 -3.36 -12.17
CA ASP A 254 16.88 -4.12 -12.25
C ASP A 254 17.18 -4.92 -10.96
N SER A 255 16.17 -5.11 -10.11
CA SER A 255 16.28 -5.79 -8.81
C SER A 255 15.48 -7.09 -8.76
N PRO A 256 16.11 -8.27 -8.65
CA PRO A 256 15.42 -9.53 -8.45
C PRO A 256 14.68 -9.59 -7.09
N TYR A 257 15.14 -8.86 -6.07
CA TYR A 257 14.43 -8.71 -4.79
C TYR A 257 13.05 -8.06 -4.99
N VAL A 258 12.98 -7.03 -5.86
CA VAL A 258 11.71 -6.38 -6.21
C VAL A 258 10.78 -7.36 -6.92
N VAL A 259 11.30 -8.15 -7.89
CA VAL A 259 10.49 -9.17 -8.59
C VAL A 259 9.89 -10.16 -7.59
N CYS A 260 10.72 -10.75 -6.71
CA CYS A 260 10.25 -11.72 -5.71
C CYS A 260 9.24 -11.12 -4.73
N SER A 261 9.47 -9.88 -4.28
CA SER A 261 8.56 -9.19 -3.37
C SER A 261 7.26 -8.78 -4.05
N MET A 262 7.30 -8.30 -5.31
CA MET A 262 6.11 -7.96 -6.09
C MET A 262 5.25 -9.21 -6.38
N ARG A 263 5.87 -10.37 -6.61
CA ARG A 263 5.14 -11.63 -6.76
C ARG A 263 4.33 -12.00 -5.51
N ILE A 264 4.86 -11.73 -4.33
CA ILE A 264 4.12 -11.92 -3.07
C ILE A 264 3.01 -10.87 -2.91
N MET A 265 3.31 -9.63 -3.27
CA MET A 265 2.43 -8.49 -2.97
C MET A 265 1.35 -8.23 -4.00
N THR A 266 1.42 -8.82 -5.20
CA THR A 266 0.51 -8.54 -6.33
C THR A 266 0.14 -9.81 -7.09
N ARG A 267 -0.95 -9.75 -7.89
CA ARG A 267 -1.24 -10.78 -8.88
C ARG A 267 -0.38 -10.46 -10.09
N MET A 268 0.54 -11.35 -10.44
CA MET A 268 1.64 -11.05 -11.35
C MET A 268 1.69 -12.08 -12.51
N GLY A 269 2.21 -11.66 -13.66
CA GLY A 269 2.64 -12.53 -14.74
C GLY A 269 1.68 -12.59 -15.93
N ARG A 270 1.70 -13.71 -16.66
CA ARG A 270 1.04 -13.90 -17.96
C ARG A 270 -0.47 -13.57 -17.94
N LYS A 271 -1.20 -14.02 -16.94
CA LYS A 271 -2.65 -13.77 -16.80
C LYS A 271 -2.99 -12.28 -16.73
N VAL A 272 -2.07 -11.46 -16.22
CA VAL A 272 -2.24 -10.01 -16.16
C VAL A 272 -2.06 -9.39 -17.55
N LEU A 273 -1.08 -9.86 -18.33
CA LEU A 273 -0.89 -9.42 -19.73
C LEU A 273 -2.11 -9.79 -20.59
N GLU A 274 -2.63 -11.00 -20.42
CA GLU A 274 -3.84 -11.47 -21.11
C GLU A 274 -5.06 -10.59 -20.75
N ALA A 275 -5.22 -10.22 -19.47
CA ALA A 275 -6.31 -9.34 -19.03
C ALA A 275 -6.11 -7.87 -19.42
N LEU A 276 -4.87 -7.42 -19.63
CA LEU A 276 -4.55 -6.05 -20.05
C LEU A 276 -4.91 -5.83 -21.53
N GLU A 277 -4.76 -6.85 -22.38
CA GLU A 277 -4.91 -6.71 -23.82
C GLU A 277 -4.11 -5.50 -24.36
N ASN A 278 -4.79 -4.49 -24.88
CA ASN A 278 -4.19 -3.23 -25.36
C ASN A 278 -4.71 -2.00 -24.58
N ASP A 279 -5.18 -2.20 -23.37
CA ASP A 279 -5.65 -1.10 -22.51
C ASP A 279 -4.49 -0.25 -21.96
N ASN A 280 -4.83 0.83 -21.27
CA ASN A 280 -3.88 1.67 -20.58
C ASN A 280 -3.50 1.01 -19.23
N PHE A 281 -2.26 1.22 -18.84
CA PHE A 281 -1.71 0.70 -17.57
C PHE A 281 -0.93 1.80 -16.84
N VAL A 282 -0.64 1.58 -15.56
CA VAL A 282 0.23 2.44 -14.78
C VAL A 282 1.68 2.07 -15.09
N LYS A 283 2.45 3.06 -15.54
CA LYS A 283 3.87 2.93 -15.87
C LYS A 283 4.70 3.06 -14.61
N CYS A 284 5.50 2.05 -14.29
CA CYS A 284 6.34 2.02 -13.10
C CYS A 284 7.78 1.74 -13.52
N LEU A 285 8.68 2.69 -13.31
CA LEU A 285 10.11 2.53 -13.59
C LEU A 285 10.91 2.63 -12.29
N HIS A 286 11.61 1.56 -11.95
CA HIS A 286 12.48 1.47 -10.78
C HIS A 286 13.90 1.08 -11.19
N SER A 287 14.90 1.67 -10.54
CA SER A 287 16.29 1.20 -10.55
C SER A 287 16.94 1.39 -9.20
N VAL A 288 17.72 0.43 -8.75
CA VAL A 288 18.59 0.56 -7.57
C VAL A 288 19.68 1.63 -7.75
N GLY A 289 19.80 2.18 -8.95
CA GLY A 289 20.79 3.19 -9.31
C GLY A 289 22.12 2.58 -9.72
N VAL A 290 23.12 3.44 -9.85
CA VAL A 290 24.51 3.03 -10.10
C VAL A 290 25.19 2.86 -8.75
N PRO A 291 25.45 1.61 -8.28
CA PRO A 291 26.08 1.38 -6.99
C PRO A 291 27.47 2.03 -6.94
N LYS A 292 27.71 2.87 -5.95
CA LYS A 292 29.08 3.36 -5.68
C LYS A 292 29.89 2.20 -5.13
N THR A 293 30.97 1.86 -5.81
CA THR A 293 31.99 0.94 -5.32
C THR A 293 32.93 1.65 -4.35
N ASP A 294 32.43 2.12 -3.25
CA ASP A 294 33.27 2.60 -2.17
C ASP A 294 33.84 1.39 -1.42
N SER A 295 35.17 1.20 -1.56
CA SER A 295 35.98 0.19 -0.89
C SER A 295 35.96 0.26 0.66
N LYS A 296 35.19 1.16 1.24
CA LYS A 296 35.03 1.36 2.69
C LYS A 296 33.68 0.91 3.26
N VAL A 297 32.73 0.49 2.43
CA VAL A 297 31.45 -0.05 2.91
C VAL A 297 31.61 -1.52 3.22
N ASN A 298 31.21 -1.92 4.43
CA ASN A 298 31.28 -3.26 5.00
C ASN A 298 31.09 -4.37 3.97
N VAL A 299 32.10 -5.21 3.86
CA VAL A 299 32.24 -6.34 2.92
C VAL A 299 31.13 -7.41 3.04
N ASN A 300 30.18 -7.26 3.99
CA ASN A 300 29.16 -8.24 4.32
C ASN A 300 27.75 -7.91 3.82
N CYS A 301 27.56 -6.86 3.03
CA CYS A 301 26.23 -6.53 2.49
C CYS A 301 26.30 -6.26 0.98
N SER A 302 25.75 -7.20 0.20
CA SER A 302 25.63 -7.07 -1.26
C SER A 302 24.35 -6.37 -1.70
N TRP A 303 23.87 -5.39 -0.93
CA TRP A 303 22.65 -4.64 -1.23
C TRP A 303 22.94 -3.47 -2.17
N PRO A 304 22.49 -3.53 -3.44
CA PRO A 304 22.70 -2.43 -4.38
C PRO A 304 21.74 -1.28 -4.10
N CYS A 305 22.26 -0.07 -3.94
CA CYS A 305 21.48 1.17 -3.81
C CYS A 305 22.39 2.40 -4.09
N ASP A 306 21.78 3.55 -4.35
CA ASP A 306 22.42 4.87 -4.50
C ASP A 306 21.69 5.89 -3.58
N PRO A 307 21.88 5.78 -2.25
CA PRO A 307 21.06 6.49 -1.27
C PRO A 307 21.23 8.00 -1.31
N GLU A 308 22.37 8.51 -1.79
CA GLU A 308 22.59 9.96 -1.92
C GLU A 308 21.78 10.60 -3.06
N ARG A 309 21.34 9.79 -4.03
CA ARG A 309 20.59 10.27 -5.20
C ARG A 309 19.17 9.70 -5.24
N THR A 310 18.72 9.07 -4.15
CA THR A 310 17.38 8.49 -4.06
C THR A 310 16.30 9.54 -4.30
N ILE A 311 15.34 9.21 -5.17
CA ILE A 311 14.16 10.03 -5.46
C ILE A 311 12.99 9.17 -5.93
N ILE A 312 11.78 9.56 -5.55
CA ILE A 312 10.53 8.92 -6.01
C ILE A 312 9.63 10.01 -6.61
N LEU A 313 9.22 9.81 -7.83
CA LEU A 313 8.48 10.79 -8.63
C LEU A 313 7.16 10.19 -9.14
N HIS A 314 6.10 10.98 -9.09
CA HIS A 314 4.78 10.58 -9.59
C HIS A 314 4.30 11.62 -10.60
N LYS A 315 3.78 11.18 -11.74
CA LYS A 315 3.16 12.03 -12.78
C LYS A 315 1.71 11.58 -13.01
N PRO A 316 0.76 12.05 -12.19
CA PRO A 316 -0.63 11.58 -12.23
C PRO A 316 -1.29 11.72 -13.61
N ALA A 317 -1.01 12.81 -14.33
CA ALA A 317 -1.55 13.04 -15.66
C ALA A 317 -1.17 11.96 -16.71
N LYS A 318 -0.12 11.16 -16.44
CA LYS A 318 0.36 10.07 -17.30
C LYS A 318 0.23 8.69 -16.62
N ASN A 319 -0.29 8.61 -15.41
CA ASN A 319 -0.26 7.42 -14.56
C ASN A 319 1.16 6.81 -14.51
N GLU A 320 2.15 7.64 -14.19
CA GLU A 320 3.56 7.26 -14.23
C GLU A 320 4.22 7.43 -12.86
N ILE A 321 5.03 6.46 -12.49
CA ILE A 321 5.80 6.40 -11.25
C ILE A 321 7.25 6.10 -11.62
N VAL A 322 8.18 6.84 -11.03
CA VAL A 322 9.62 6.65 -11.23
C VAL A 322 10.31 6.64 -9.88
N SER A 323 11.10 5.59 -9.60
CA SER A 323 11.86 5.44 -8.36
C SER A 323 13.32 5.09 -8.65
N TYR A 324 14.25 5.81 -8.05
CA TYR A 324 15.67 5.64 -8.27
C TYR A 324 16.44 5.57 -6.95
N GLY A 325 17.42 4.68 -6.87
CA GLY A 325 18.48 4.70 -5.86
C GLY A 325 18.21 3.92 -4.58
N SER A 326 16.99 3.36 -4.40
CA SER A 326 16.65 2.56 -3.22
C SER A 326 16.18 1.17 -3.63
N GLY A 327 16.74 0.13 -3.03
CA GLY A 327 16.23 -1.24 -3.15
C GLY A 327 15.23 -1.60 -2.05
N TYR A 328 15.08 -0.78 -1.00
CA TYR A 328 14.18 -1.03 0.11
C TYR A 328 12.70 -1.09 -0.35
N GLY A 329 11.98 -2.15 0.06
CA GLY A 329 10.62 -2.44 -0.44
C GLY A 329 9.61 -1.29 -0.28
N GLY A 330 9.76 -0.43 0.73
CA GLY A 330 8.93 0.77 0.89
C GLY A 330 9.08 1.81 -0.22
N ASN A 331 10.17 1.77 -0.98
CA ASN A 331 10.53 2.70 -2.07
C ASN A 331 10.54 2.01 -3.44
N SER A 332 10.72 0.71 -3.49
CA SER A 332 10.95 -0.07 -4.71
C SER A 332 9.78 -0.94 -5.13
N LEU A 333 8.86 -1.32 -4.22
CA LEU A 333 7.63 -2.03 -4.56
C LEU A 333 6.58 -1.00 -4.99
N LEU A 334 6.62 -0.60 -6.26
CA LEU A 334 5.86 0.56 -6.75
C LEU A 334 4.35 0.31 -6.76
N GLY A 335 3.90 -0.94 -6.77
CA GLY A 335 2.50 -1.31 -6.60
C GLY A 335 1.89 -0.83 -5.29
N LYS A 336 2.65 -0.87 -4.17
CA LYS A 336 2.10 -0.63 -2.83
C LYS A 336 1.70 0.83 -2.60
N LYS A 337 2.61 1.70 -2.19
CA LYS A 337 2.28 3.08 -1.78
C LYS A 337 2.22 4.08 -2.93
N CYS A 338 3.07 3.89 -3.92
CA CYS A 338 3.14 4.79 -5.06
C CYS A 338 1.92 4.63 -5.97
N PHE A 339 1.60 3.39 -6.33
CA PHE A 339 0.44 3.11 -7.17
C PHE A 339 -0.85 3.05 -6.35
N ALA A 340 -0.96 2.13 -5.36
CA ALA A 340 -2.24 1.86 -4.70
C ALA A 340 -2.80 3.06 -3.91
N LEU A 341 -1.96 4.01 -3.49
CA LEU A 341 -2.41 5.21 -2.79
C LEU A 341 -2.20 6.48 -3.63
N ARG A 342 -0.96 6.89 -3.97
CA ARG A 342 -0.72 8.20 -4.60
C ARG A 342 -1.34 8.31 -6.00
N ILE A 343 -0.98 7.43 -6.92
CA ILE A 343 -1.62 7.40 -8.25
C ILE A 343 -3.06 6.88 -8.15
N GLY A 344 -3.30 5.86 -7.31
CA GLY A 344 -4.62 5.28 -7.08
C GLY A 344 -5.65 6.29 -6.59
N SER A 345 -5.30 7.18 -5.65
CA SER A 345 -6.22 8.23 -5.19
C SER A 345 -6.56 9.23 -6.28
N THR A 346 -5.63 9.53 -7.19
CA THR A 346 -5.89 10.40 -8.35
C THR A 346 -6.83 9.73 -9.36
N ILE A 347 -6.59 8.45 -9.66
CA ILE A 347 -7.49 7.66 -10.52
C ILE A 347 -8.87 7.57 -9.87
N ALA A 348 -8.92 7.29 -8.57
CA ALA A 348 -10.14 7.17 -7.77
C ALA A 348 -10.99 8.45 -7.83
N ARG A 349 -10.36 9.62 -7.65
CA ARG A 349 -11.03 10.90 -7.79
C ARG A 349 -11.65 11.08 -9.18
N ASN A 350 -10.91 10.75 -10.23
CA ASN A 350 -11.37 10.91 -11.60
C ASN A 350 -12.51 9.94 -11.98
N GLU A 351 -12.53 8.75 -11.38
CA GLU A 351 -13.49 7.68 -11.66
C GLU A 351 -14.62 7.59 -10.61
N GLY A 352 -14.64 8.45 -9.58
CA GLY A 352 -15.68 8.51 -8.54
C GLY A 352 -15.66 7.35 -7.55
N TRP A 353 -14.46 6.94 -7.07
CA TRP A 353 -14.27 5.93 -6.03
C TRP A 353 -13.16 6.36 -5.04
N LEU A 354 -12.91 5.61 -3.98
CA LEU A 354 -11.97 5.96 -2.91
C LEU A 354 -10.78 4.98 -2.86
N ALA A 355 -9.55 5.49 -2.75
CA ALA A 355 -8.33 4.72 -2.54
C ALA A 355 -7.69 5.15 -1.22
N GLU A 356 -7.79 4.29 -0.21
CA GLU A 356 -7.57 4.66 1.18
C GLU A 356 -6.55 3.78 1.89
N HIS A 357 -5.82 4.39 2.84
CA HIS A 357 -4.86 3.71 3.70
C HIS A 357 -5.58 3.02 4.87
N MET A 358 -6.37 2.00 4.53
CA MET A 358 -7.26 1.31 5.45
C MET A 358 -7.09 -0.20 5.40
N LEU A 359 -7.18 -0.85 6.55
CA LEU A 359 -7.44 -2.28 6.63
C LEU A 359 -8.90 -2.58 6.22
N ILE A 360 -9.17 -3.83 5.84
CA ILE A 360 -10.52 -4.37 5.63
C ILE A 360 -10.65 -5.66 6.45
N LEU A 361 -11.61 -5.71 7.35
CA LEU A 361 -11.92 -6.91 8.14
C LEU A 361 -13.41 -7.23 8.09
N ALA A 362 -13.72 -8.51 8.30
CA ALA A 362 -15.06 -8.97 8.59
C ALA A 362 -15.19 -9.32 10.07
N ILE A 363 -16.33 -8.97 10.65
CA ILE A 363 -16.75 -9.43 11.98
C ILE A 363 -18.04 -10.20 11.86
N THR A 364 -18.08 -11.41 12.42
CA THR A 364 -19.29 -12.24 12.53
C THR A 364 -19.67 -12.34 13.99
N ASN A 365 -20.93 -11.99 14.30
CA ASN A 365 -21.46 -12.04 15.66
C ASN A 365 -21.89 -13.45 16.06
N PRO A 366 -22.24 -13.73 17.35
CA PRO A 366 -22.67 -15.06 17.79
C PRO A 366 -23.94 -15.59 17.11
N LYS A 367 -24.73 -14.72 16.47
CA LYS A 367 -25.93 -15.10 15.68
C LYS A 367 -25.60 -15.48 14.23
N GLY A 368 -24.30 -15.49 13.85
CA GLY A 368 -23.86 -15.79 12.50
C GLY A 368 -23.99 -14.63 11.49
N LYS A 369 -24.37 -13.43 11.93
CA LYS A 369 -24.46 -12.26 11.05
C LYS A 369 -23.08 -11.65 10.83
N LYS A 370 -22.69 -11.43 9.55
CA LYS A 370 -21.39 -10.91 9.14
C LYS A 370 -21.51 -9.47 8.67
N ARG A 371 -20.55 -8.60 9.06
CA ARG A 371 -20.41 -7.22 8.64
C ARG A 371 -18.94 -6.93 8.28
N TYR A 372 -18.72 -6.01 7.34
CA TYR A 372 -17.38 -5.61 6.92
C TYR A 372 -17.09 -4.17 7.34
N ILE A 373 -15.88 -3.97 7.81
CA ILE A 373 -15.43 -2.71 8.38
C ILE A 373 -14.08 -2.34 7.75
N THR A 374 -13.89 -1.06 7.41
CA THR A 374 -12.57 -0.51 7.08
C THR A 374 -12.07 0.36 8.22
N ALA A 375 -10.74 0.44 8.39
CA ALA A 375 -10.17 1.28 9.44
C ALA A 375 -8.86 1.95 9.01
N ALA A 376 -8.82 3.28 9.13
CA ALA A 376 -7.65 4.11 8.89
C ALA A 376 -6.94 4.43 10.19
N PHE A 377 -5.71 3.95 10.33
CA PHE A 377 -4.84 4.24 11.46
C PHE A 377 -3.44 4.65 10.95
N PRO A 378 -2.78 5.63 11.57
CA PRO A 378 -1.37 5.93 11.32
C PRO A 378 -0.46 4.71 11.55
N SER A 379 0.77 4.80 11.07
CA SER A 379 1.77 3.75 11.27
C SER A 379 1.93 3.41 12.77
N ALA A 380 2.13 2.13 13.06
CA ALA A 380 2.27 1.58 14.43
C ALA A 380 1.07 1.81 15.38
N CYS A 381 -0.12 2.18 14.86
CA CYS A 381 -1.35 2.28 15.64
C CYS A 381 -2.21 1.01 15.62
N GLY A 382 -1.68 -0.11 15.09
CA GLY A 382 -2.26 -1.43 15.24
C GLY A 382 -3.17 -1.90 14.09
N LYS A 383 -3.02 -1.38 12.84
CA LYS A 383 -3.80 -1.85 11.67
C LYS A 383 -3.74 -3.37 11.51
N THR A 384 -2.55 -3.93 11.31
CA THR A 384 -2.37 -5.37 11.13
C THR A 384 -2.85 -6.18 12.33
N ASN A 385 -2.67 -5.65 13.57
CA ASN A 385 -3.17 -6.31 14.77
C ASN A 385 -4.70 -6.33 14.84
N LEU A 386 -5.38 -5.30 14.35
CA LEU A 386 -6.84 -5.28 14.28
C LEU A 386 -7.36 -6.18 13.15
N ALA A 387 -6.75 -6.11 11.96
CA ALA A 387 -7.13 -6.92 10.80
C ALA A 387 -6.99 -8.43 11.04
N MET A 388 -5.99 -8.83 11.84
CA MET A 388 -5.68 -10.23 12.15
C MET A 388 -6.02 -10.60 13.61
N MET A 389 -6.88 -9.84 14.26
CA MET A 389 -7.19 -9.99 15.69
C MET A 389 -7.83 -11.34 15.99
N LYS A 390 -7.42 -11.95 17.13
CA LYS A 390 -8.16 -13.02 17.76
C LYS A 390 -9.11 -12.41 18.80
N PRO A 391 -10.44 -12.43 18.55
CA PRO A 391 -11.41 -11.82 19.48
C PRO A 391 -11.43 -12.57 20.82
N THR A 392 -11.62 -11.83 21.92
CA THR A 392 -11.81 -12.37 23.26
C THR A 392 -13.29 -12.59 23.60
N LEU A 393 -14.21 -11.87 22.95
CA LEU A 393 -15.64 -12.10 23.12
C LEU A 393 -16.04 -13.46 22.55
N PRO A 394 -16.72 -14.32 23.35
CA PRO A 394 -17.18 -15.62 22.90
C PRO A 394 -18.15 -15.52 21.72
N GLY A 395 -17.99 -16.43 20.76
CA GLY A 395 -18.87 -16.53 19.58
C GLY A 395 -18.63 -15.49 18.49
N TYR A 396 -17.77 -14.49 18.72
CA TYR A 396 -17.34 -13.56 17.68
C TYR A 396 -16.22 -14.17 16.84
N LYS A 397 -16.25 -13.91 15.52
CA LYS A 397 -15.22 -14.31 14.56
C LYS A 397 -14.74 -13.08 13.82
N ILE A 398 -13.42 -12.95 13.66
CA ILE A 398 -12.78 -11.94 12.82
C ILE A 398 -12.12 -12.65 11.65
N GLU A 399 -12.28 -12.09 10.46
CA GLU A 399 -11.64 -12.56 9.22
C GLU A 399 -10.99 -11.36 8.51
N CYS A 400 -9.81 -11.58 7.94
CA CYS A 400 -9.01 -10.55 7.29
C CYS A 400 -9.26 -10.55 5.77
N VAL A 401 -9.58 -9.40 5.20
CA VAL A 401 -9.60 -9.19 3.74
C VAL A 401 -8.31 -8.48 3.30
N GLY A 402 -7.83 -7.53 4.10
CA GLY A 402 -6.58 -6.82 3.86
C GLY A 402 -6.17 -5.99 5.07
N ASP A 403 -4.88 -5.75 5.25
CA ASP A 403 -4.38 -5.10 6.47
C ASP A 403 -3.95 -3.64 6.30
N ASP A 404 -3.90 -3.11 5.05
CA ASP A 404 -3.22 -1.84 4.83
C ASP A 404 -3.90 -0.90 3.81
N ILE A 405 -4.51 -1.40 2.73
CA ILE A 405 -5.09 -0.57 1.67
C ILE A 405 -6.47 -1.08 1.26
N ALA A 406 -7.42 -0.16 1.09
CA ALA A 406 -8.76 -0.42 0.59
C ALA A 406 -9.08 0.46 -0.63
N TRP A 407 -9.56 -0.16 -1.70
CA TRP A 407 -10.18 0.54 -2.83
C TRP A 407 -11.68 0.33 -2.78
N MET A 408 -12.45 1.42 -2.76
CA MET A 408 -13.87 1.38 -2.45
C MET A 408 -14.71 2.15 -3.48
N LYS A 409 -15.78 1.51 -3.96
CA LYS A 409 -16.72 2.10 -4.92
C LYS A 409 -18.14 1.70 -4.59
N PHE A 410 -19.08 2.61 -4.82
CA PHE A 410 -20.50 2.26 -4.74
C PHE A 410 -20.92 1.35 -5.89
N ASP A 411 -21.59 0.26 -5.55
CA ASP A 411 -22.21 -0.64 -6.54
C ASP A 411 -23.55 -0.05 -7.06
N LYS A 412 -24.19 -0.76 -7.97
CA LYS A 412 -25.45 -0.32 -8.57
C LYS A 412 -26.61 -0.30 -7.58
N GLU A 413 -26.49 -1.06 -6.49
CA GLU A 413 -27.46 -1.10 -5.39
C GLU A 413 -27.18 -0.01 -4.34
N GLY A 414 -26.17 0.83 -4.58
CA GLY A 414 -25.77 1.93 -3.70
C GLY A 414 -24.98 1.52 -2.46
N ARG A 415 -24.44 0.29 -2.41
CA ARG A 415 -23.61 -0.18 -1.29
C ARG A 415 -22.14 0.13 -1.59
N LEU A 416 -21.40 0.64 -0.62
CA LEU A 416 -19.96 0.82 -0.75
C LEU A 416 -19.29 -0.55 -0.70
N ARG A 417 -18.61 -0.94 -1.79
CA ARG A 417 -17.87 -2.19 -1.86
C ARG A 417 -16.37 -1.93 -1.90
N ALA A 418 -15.61 -2.78 -1.21
CA ALA A 418 -14.16 -2.67 -1.11
C ALA A 418 -13.45 -3.89 -1.64
N ILE A 419 -12.31 -3.68 -2.32
CA ILE A 419 -11.31 -4.71 -2.59
C ILE A 419 -10.01 -4.38 -1.86
N ASN A 420 -9.24 -5.41 -1.52
CA ASN A 420 -7.82 -5.25 -1.18
C ASN A 420 -7.00 -5.25 -2.48
N PRO A 421 -6.33 -4.16 -2.85
CA PRO A 421 -5.48 -4.14 -4.04
C PRO A 421 -4.24 -5.02 -3.89
N GLU A 422 -3.79 -5.34 -2.69
CA GLU A 422 -2.61 -6.16 -2.41
C GLU A 422 -2.95 -7.66 -2.36
N TYR A 423 -1.96 -8.51 -2.65
CA TYR A 423 -2.05 -9.98 -2.62
C TYR A 423 -1.23 -10.58 -1.48
N GLY A 424 -0.50 -9.77 -0.75
CA GLY A 424 0.34 -10.11 0.38
C GLY A 424 0.33 -9.06 1.47
N PHE A 425 1.06 -9.36 2.54
CA PHE A 425 1.28 -8.47 3.68
C PHE A 425 2.73 -7.98 3.69
N PHE A 426 2.93 -6.68 3.83
CA PHE A 426 4.23 -6.05 4.01
C PHE A 426 4.28 -5.34 5.37
N GLY A 427 4.32 -6.13 6.44
CA GLY A 427 4.17 -5.67 7.81
C GLY A 427 5.47 -5.27 8.49
N VAL A 428 5.37 -4.46 9.56
CA VAL A 428 6.47 -4.17 10.47
C VAL A 428 6.67 -5.37 11.38
N ALA A 429 7.91 -5.85 11.54
CA ALA A 429 8.23 -7.02 12.33
C ALA A 429 8.30 -6.74 13.86
N PRO A 430 9.02 -5.71 14.34
CA PRO A 430 9.13 -5.43 15.77
C PRO A 430 7.79 -5.26 16.50
N GLY A 431 7.66 -5.89 17.65
CA GLY A 431 6.43 -5.89 18.46
C GLY A 431 5.37 -6.90 18.03
N THR A 432 5.54 -7.58 16.89
CA THR A 432 4.68 -8.70 16.47
C THR A 432 5.14 -9.98 17.16
N SER A 433 4.25 -10.68 17.89
CA SER A 433 4.54 -11.91 18.62
C SER A 433 3.30 -12.78 18.75
N PHE A 434 3.45 -14.01 19.23
CA PHE A 434 2.28 -14.85 19.52
C PHE A 434 1.35 -14.25 20.59
N ALA A 435 1.91 -13.42 21.49
CA ALA A 435 1.11 -12.71 22.48
C ALA A 435 0.28 -11.56 21.90
N THR A 436 0.83 -10.83 20.92
CA THR A 436 0.19 -9.64 20.33
C THR A 436 -0.64 -9.95 19.09
N ASN A 437 -0.17 -10.88 18.23
CA ASN A 437 -0.84 -11.24 16.99
C ASN A 437 -0.48 -12.69 16.55
N PRO A 438 -1.12 -13.72 17.13
CA PRO A 438 -0.81 -15.11 16.80
C PRO A 438 -1.12 -15.48 15.33
N ASN A 439 -2.06 -14.78 14.69
CA ASN A 439 -2.41 -15.03 13.28
C ASN A 439 -1.33 -14.50 12.34
N ALA A 440 -0.77 -13.31 12.61
CA ALA A 440 0.37 -12.81 11.84
C ALA A 440 1.58 -13.74 11.99
N MET A 441 1.91 -14.19 13.22
CA MET A 441 3.02 -15.13 13.45
C MET A 441 2.86 -16.43 12.68
N LYS A 442 1.65 -17.00 12.62
CA LYS A 442 1.37 -18.20 11.83
C LYS A 442 1.48 -17.95 10.33
N THR A 443 1.19 -16.72 9.89
CA THR A 443 1.23 -16.35 8.47
C THR A 443 2.67 -16.25 7.95
N ILE A 444 3.60 -15.73 8.75
CA ILE A 444 4.94 -15.35 8.28
C ILE A 444 5.99 -16.47 8.28
N PHE A 445 5.70 -17.64 8.84
CA PHE A 445 6.68 -18.73 8.94
C PHE A 445 6.78 -19.62 7.69
N LYS A 446 6.20 -19.19 6.58
CA LYS A 446 6.28 -19.88 5.29
C LYS A 446 6.30 -18.87 4.14
N ASN A 447 7.07 -19.15 3.09
CA ASN A 447 7.09 -18.38 1.83
C ASN A 447 7.29 -16.86 2.06
N THR A 448 8.12 -16.47 3.02
CA THR A 448 8.25 -15.09 3.48
C THR A 448 9.65 -14.54 3.25
N VAL A 449 9.73 -13.33 2.75
CA VAL A 449 10.98 -12.57 2.69
C VAL A 449 11.00 -11.56 3.83
N PHE A 450 11.94 -11.76 4.77
CA PHE A 450 12.21 -10.84 5.85
C PHE A 450 13.27 -9.82 5.43
N THR A 451 13.14 -8.59 5.90
CA THR A 451 14.10 -7.52 5.63
C THR A 451 14.51 -6.84 6.93
N ASN A 452 15.82 -6.82 7.22
CA ASN A 452 16.43 -6.16 8.38
C ASN A 452 15.94 -6.66 9.75
N VAL A 453 15.47 -7.89 9.85
CA VAL A 453 15.29 -8.58 11.13
C VAL A 453 16.64 -9.18 11.59
N ALA A 454 16.79 -9.53 12.86
CA ALA A 454 17.90 -10.32 13.34
C ALA A 454 17.71 -11.80 12.98
N SER A 455 18.82 -12.54 12.80
CA SER A 455 18.82 -14.00 12.61
C SER A 455 19.32 -14.71 13.88
N THR A 456 18.89 -15.95 14.06
CA THR A 456 19.29 -16.82 15.18
C THR A 456 20.16 -17.97 14.68
N SER A 457 21.03 -18.52 15.56
CA SER A 457 21.98 -19.60 15.22
C SER A 457 21.31 -20.91 14.82
N ASP A 458 20.02 -21.09 15.19
CA ASP A 458 19.19 -22.23 14.79
C ASP A 458 18.48 -22.04 13.42
N GLY A 459 18.88 -21.00 12.68
CA GLY A 459 18.30 -20.67 11.37
C GLY A 459 16.96 -19.93 11.41
N GLY A 460 16.59 -19.37 12.55
CA GLY A 460 15.37 -18.60 12.76
C GLY A 460 15.56 -17.10 12.68
N ILE A 461 14.60 -16.36 13.22
CA ILE A 461 14.53 -14.90 13.27
C ILE A 461 14.36 -14.40 14.69
N PHE A 462 14.76 -13.13 14.91
CA PHE A 462 14.51 -12.40 16.14
C PHE A 462 14.23 -10.92 15.85
N TRP A 463 13.36 -10.33 16.66
CA TRP A 463 13.13 -8.90 16.83
C TRP A 463 12.56 -8.63 18.22
N GLU A 464 12.59 -7.40 18.66
CA GLU A 464 12.04 -6.96 19.93
C GLU A 464 10.55 -7.30 20.03
N GLY A 465 10.20 -8.08 21.08
CA GLY A 465 8.89 -8.70 21.31
C GLY A 465 8.88 -10.22 21.17
N LEU A 466 9.98 -10.84 20.69
CA LEU A 466 10.15 -12.30 20.62
C LEU A 466 11.02 -12.88 21.74
N GLU A 467 11.29 -12.13 22.81
CA GLU A 467 12.18 -12.56 23.89
C GLU A 467 11.73 -13.85 24.57
N LYS A 468 10.41 -14.13 24.56
CA LYS A 468 9.82 -15.35 25.13
C LYS A 468 9.79 -16.53 24.18
N GLU A 469 9.92 -16.27 22.88
CA GLU A 469 9.85 -17.27 21.81
C GLU A 469 11.24 -17.82 21.41
N VAL A 470 12.31 -17.11 21.77
CA VAL A 470 13.70 -17.50 21.47
C VAL A 470 14.43 -17.76 22.77
N SER A 471 14.93 -19.00 22.93
CA SER A 471 15.66 -19.45 24.13
C SER A 471 16.96 -18.66 24.35
N ASP A 472 17.39 -18.54 25.60
CA ASP A 472 18.56 -17.72 25.98
C ASP A 472 19.90 -18.30 25.52
N ASP A 473 19.97 -19.61 25.22
CA ASP A 473 21.13 -20.29 24.65
C ASP A 473 21.33 -20.08 23.16
N ILE A 474 20.33 -19.50 22.44
CA ILE A 474 20.40 -19.24 21.04
C ILE A 474 21.16 -17.94 20.77
N GLU A 475 22.25 -18.00 20.00
CA GLU A 475 22.98 -16.82 19.57
C GLU A 475 22.18 -15.99 18.54
N ILE A 476 22.22 -14.66 18.70
CA ILE A 476 21.52 -13.70 17.83
C ILE A 476 22.54 -12.87 17.05
N THR A 477 22.32 -12.77 15.76
CA THR A 477 23.03 -11.87 14.85
C THR A 477 22.11 -10.73 14.45
N ASP A 478 22.47 -9.49 14.71
CA ASP A 478 21.65 -8.32 14.44
C ASP A 478 21.40 -8.09 12.94
N TRP A 479 20.55 -7.12 12.64
CA TRP A 479 20.20 -6.76 11.27
C TRP A 479 21.38 -6.24 10.44
N GLN A 480 22.50 -5.82 11.08
CA GLN A 480 23.74 -5.42 10.42
C GLN A 480 24.76 -6.56 10.27
N GLY A 481 24.41 -7.78 10.71
CA GLY A 481 25.30 -8.94 10.64
C GLY A 481 26.31 -9.04 11.77
N LYS A 482 26.10 -8.36 12.92
CA LYS A 482 26.98 -8.39 14.09
C LYS A 482 26.38 -9.26 15.18
N LYS A 483 27.23 -9.93 15.98
CA LYS A 483 26.76 -10.64 17.18
C LYS A 483 26.07 -9.67 18.12
N TRP A 484 24.86 -10.03 18.56
CA TRP A 484 24.04 -9.24 19.48
C TRP A 484 23.75 -10.03 20.75
N ILE A 485 23.69 -9.32 21.87
CA ILE A 485 23.37 -9.89 23.19
C ILE A 485 22.17 -9.16 23.77
N ARG A 486 21.36 -9.85 24.59
CA ARG A 486 20.07 -9.34 25.11
C ARG A 486 20.21 -8.08 25.94
N GLU A 487 21.37 -7.91 26.63
CA GLU A 487 21.70 -6.74 27.44
C GLU A 487 22.16 -5.53 26.63
N SER A 488 22.24 -5.65 25.31
CA SER A 488 22.66 -4.56 24.44
C SER A 488 21.69 -3.38 24.50
N LYS A 489 22.24 -2.16 24.50
CA LYS A 489 21.44 -0.94 24.33
C LYS A 489 20.92 -0.73 22.91
N SER A 490 21.56 -1.38 21.93
CA SER A 490 21.12 -1.35 20.52
C SER A 490 20.06 -2.41 20.29
N LEU A 491 19.17 -2.13 19.33
CA LEU A 491 18.16 -3.08 18.91
C LEU A 491 18.78 -4.18 18.03
N ALA A 492 18.28 -5.41 18.15
CA ALA A 492 18.68 -6.54 17.31
C ALA A 492 18.13 -6.41 15.89
N ALA A 493 16.86 -6.07 15.76
CA ALA A 493 16.24 -5.78 14.47
C ALA A 493 16.20 -4.26 14.20
N HIS A 494 16.18 -3.85 12.94
CA HIS A 494 15.92 -2.46 12.61
C HIS A 494 14.48 -2.09 13.00
N PRO A 495 14.19 -0.92 13.59
CA PRO A 495 12.82 -0.53 14.00
C PRO A 495 11.80 -0.55 12.85
N ASN A 496 12.26 -0.43 11.62
CA ASN A 496 11.44 -0.49 10.41
C ASN A 496 11.66 -1.78 9.61
N SER A 497 12.16 -2.84 10.26
CA SER A 497 12.27 -4.17 9.64
C SER A 497 10.91 -4.71 9.24
N ARG A 498 10.89 -5.53 8.18
CA ARG A 498 9.67 -5.95 7.51
C ARG A 498 9.62 -7.46 7.31
N PHE A 499 8.41 -7.96 7.20
CA PHE A 499 8.11 -9.23 6.57
C PHE A 499 7.25 -8.99 5.32
N CYS A 500 7.54 -9.72 4.23
CA CYS A 500 6.76 -9.77 3.00
C CYS A 500 6.23 -11.19 2.85
N SER A 501 4.92 -11.39 3.03
CA SER A 501 4.31 -12.71 3.15
C SER A 501 3.00 -12.82 2.36
N PRO A 502 2.69 -13.96 1.70
CA PRO A 502 1.44 -14.15 0.97
C PRO A 502 0.21 -14.07 1.90
N ALA A 503 -0.82 -13.31 1.50
CA ALA A 503 -2.02 -13.15 2.32
C ALA A 503 -2.87 -14.43 2.37
N GLY A 504 -2.91 -15.22 1.30
CA GLY A 504 -3.70 -16.45 1.22
C GLY A 504 -3.30 -17.54 2.22
N GLN A 505 -2.13 -17.44 2.87
CA GLN A 505 -1.72 -18.37 3.94
C GLN A 505 -2.11 -17.89 5.35
N CYS A 506 -2.76 -16.72 5.49
CA CYS A 506 -3.27 -16.24 6.77
C CYS A 506 -4.40 -17.15 7.28
N PRO A 507 -4.31 -17.68 8.54
CA PRO A 507 -5.29 -18.64 9.06
C PRO A 507 -6.73 -18.11 9.13
N ILE A 508 -6.89 -16.79 9.10
CA ILE A 508 -8.18 -16.11 9.18
C ILE A 508 -8.48 -15.25 7.95
N ILE A 509 -7.87 -15.62 6.82
CA ILE A 509 -8.21 -14.93 5.57
C ILE A 509 -9.71 -15.12 5.26
N ASP A 510 -10.37 -14.06 4.88
CA ASP A 510 -11.79 -14.11 4.50
C ASP A 510 -11.96 -14.85 3.17
N PRO A 511 -12.89 -15.81 3.04
CA PRO A 511 -13.12 -16.49 1.77
C PRO A 511 -13.44 -15.55 0.59
N ALA A 512 -13.98 -14.37 0.86
CA ALA A 512 -14.31 -13.37 -0.16
C ALA A 512 -13.18 -12.35 -0.44
N TRP A 513 -11.96 -12.55 0.08
CA TRP A 513 -10.85 -11.61 -0.09
C TRP A 513 -10.41 -11.40 -1.55
N GLU A 514 -10.66 -12.39 -2.41
CA GLU A 514 -10.42 -12.36 -3.86
C GLU A 514 -11.71 -12.22 -4.70
N ASP A 515 -12.85 -11.92 -4.08
CA ASP A 515 -14.08 -11.67 -4.85
C ASP A 515 -13.88 -10.41 -5.72
N PRO A 516 -13.98 -10.51 -7.06
CA PRO A 516 -13.81 -9.37 -7.96
C PRO A 516 -14.88 -8.28 -7.76
N ASN A 517 -16.03 -8.60 -7.15
CA ASN A 517 -17.04 -7.63 -6.78
C ASN A 517 -16.71 -6.90 -5.45
N GLY A 518 -15.69 -7.34 -4.73
CA GLY A 518 -15.32 -6.84 -3.41
C GLY A 518 -16.35 -7.18 -2.33
N VAL A 519 -16.11 -6.70 -1.11
CA VAL A 519 -16.96 -6.91 0.06
C VAL A 519 -17.74 -5.65 0.41
N PRO A 520 -19.01 -5.73 0.89
CA PRO A 520 -19.82 -4.55 1.25
C PRO A 520 -19.33 -3.94 2.57
N ILE A 521 -19.06 -2.66 2.60
CA ILE A 521 -18.59 -1.95 3.80
C ILE A 521 -19.76 -1.35 4.56
N ASP A 522 -19.90 -1.73 5.82
CA ASP A 522 -20.96 -1.28 6.73
C ASP A 522 -20.51 -0.13 7.65
N ALA A 523 -19.19 -0.08 7.98
CA ALA A 523 -18.61 0.99 8.81
C ALA A 523 -17.19 1.35 8.38
N ILE A 524 -16.81 2.61 8.69
CA ILE A 524 -15.46 3.15 8.51
C ILE A 524 -14.98 3.65 9.87
N LEU A 525 -13.80 3.20 10.30
CA LEU A 525 -13.17 3.64 11.53
C LEU A 525 -12.01 4.58 11.24
N PHE A 526 -11.95 5.68 11.95
CA PHE A 526 -10.78 6.54 12.06
C PHE A 526 -10.19 6.41 13.45
N GLY A 527 -8.86 6.47 13.59
CA GLY A 527 -8.26 6.42 14.92
C GLY A 527 -6.76 6.69 14.90
N GLY A 528 -6.24 7.09 16.06
CA GLY A 528 -4.84 7.38 16.28
C GLY A 528 -4.44 7.12 17.72
N ARG A 529 -3.15 7.24 17.99
CA ARG A 529 -2.61 7.10 19.34
C ARG A 529 -2.76 8.42 20.08
N ARG A 530 -3.85 8.54 20.87
CA ARG A 530 -4.17 9.71 21.68
C ARG A 530 -4.10 9.33 23.18
N PRO A 531 -3.04 9.72 23.90
CA PRO A 531 -2.87 9.32 25.30
C PRO A 531 -3.86 10.00 26.25
N GLU A 532 -4.42 11.15 25.86
CA GLU A 532 -5.27 12.01 26.71
C GLU A 532 -6.56 12.41 25.99
N GLY A 533 -7.62 12.71 26.75
CA GLY A 533 -8.81 13.45 26.37
C GLY A 533 -9.76 12.82 25.36
N VAL A 534 -9.25 12.01 24.43
CA VAL A 534 -10.04 11.38 23.39
C VAL A 534 -10.60 10.04 23.90
N PRO A 535 -11.93 9.81 23.84
CA PRO A 535 -12.56 8.60 24.36
C PRO A 535 -12.23 7.35 23.52
N LEU A 536 -12.52 6.16 24.07
CA LEU A 536 -12.28 4.86 23.43
C LEU A 536 -12.94 4.75 22.06
N VAL A 537 -14.21 5.18 21.97
CA VAL A 537 -14.97 5.17 20.72
C VAL A 537 -16.07 6.24 20.75
N TYR A 538 -16.36 6.81 19.58
CA TYR A 538 -17.57 7.60 19.34
C TYR A 538 -18.00 7.50 17.87
N GLU A 539 -19.29 7.70 17.62
CA GLU A 539 -19.91 7.64 16.30
C GLU A 539 -20.11 9.05 15.73
N ALA A 540 -19.86 9.23 14.45
CA ALA A 540 -20.15 10.46 13.73
C ALA A 540 -21.67 10.68 13.61
N ARG A 541 -22.14 11.93 13.68
CA ARG A 541 -23.56 12.27 13.55
C ARG A 541 -24.08 12.05 12.13
N ASN A 542 -23.24 12.24 11.14
CA ASN A 542 -23.52 12.08 9.72
C ASN A 542 -22.20 11.96 8.92
N TRP A 543 -22.30 11.84 7.60
CA TRP A 543 -21.14 11.71 6.73
C TRP A 543 -20.18 12.91 6.79
N GLN A 544 -20.71 14.15 6.76
CA GLN A 544 -19.92 15.37 6.81
C GLN A 544 -19.09 15.45 8.09
N HIS A 545 -19.75 15.17 9.23
CA HIS A 545 -19.06 15.07 10.50
C HIS A 545 -18.00 13.95 10.51
N GLY A 546 -18.30 12.80 9.87
CA GLY A 546 -17.33 11.71 9.71
C GLY A 546 -16.10 12.10 8.88
N VAL A 547 -16.29 12.86 7.80
CA VAL A 547 -15.19 13.43 7.00
C VAL A 547 -14.36 14.42 7.82
N PHE A 548 -15.02 15.25 8.64
CA PHE A 548 -14.32 16.15 9.58
C PHE A 548 -13.49 15.37 10.61
N ILE A 549 -14.02 14.27 11.17
CA ILE A 549 -13.27 13.39 12.09
C ILE A 549 -12.02 12.83 11.40
N GLY A 550 -12.14 12.34 10.16
CA GLY A 550 -11.01 11.87 9.36
C GLY A 550 -9.97 12.97 9.10
N ALA A 551 -10.44 14.18 8.74
CA ALA A 551 -9.58 15.35 8.49
C ALA A 551 -8.83 15.82 9.74
N SER A 552 -9.44 15.64 10.92
CA SER A 552 -8.93 16.10 12.22
C SER A 552 -8.05 15.07 12.93
N MET A 553 -7.76 13.92 12.28
CA MET A 553 -6.97 12.85 12.91
C MET A 553 -5.59 13.32 13.35
N LYS A 554 -5.24 12.94 14.58
CA LYS A 554 -3.91 13.14 15.16
C LYS A 554 -3.42 11.88 15.84
N SER A 555 -2.10 11.71 15.90
CA SER A 555 -1.48 10.55 16.55
C SER A 555 -0.13 10.91 17.16
N GLU A 556 0.22 10.26 18.27
CA GLU A 556 1.61 10.24 18.74
C GLU A 556 2.54 9.75 17.62
N ALA A 557 3.61 10.50 17.37
CA ALA A 557 4.67 10.09 16.46
C ALA A 557 5.35 8.82 16.99
N THR A 558 5.66 7.89 16.10
CA THR A 558 6.35 6.64 16.44
C THR A 558 7.76 6.63 15.85
N ALA A 559 8.63 5.75 16.33
CA ALA A 559 10.00 5.59 15.83
C ALA A 559 10.06 5.27 14.31
N ALA A 560 8.98 4.77 13.74
CA ALA A 560 8.86 4.56 12.29
C ALA A 560 8.76 5.86 11.48
N ALA A 561 8.54 7.01 12.13
CA ALA A 561 8.36 8.34 11.52
C ALA A 561 9.54 9.30 11.74
N GLU A 562 10.76 8.80 12.02
CA GLU A 562 12.00 9.58 12.17
C GLU A 562 11.98 10.68 13.27
N HIS A 563 11.04 10.70 14.21
CA HIS A 563 10.95 11.71 15.26
C HIS A 563 11.42 11.21 16.61
N LYS A 564 12.29 11.98 17.27
CA LYS A 564 12.72 11.76 18.65
C LYS A 564 11.84 12.59 19.59
N GLY A 565 10.95 11.93 20.33
CA GLY A 565 10.11 12.56 21.35
C GLY A 565 8.62 12.19 21.25
N LYS A 566 7.83 12.51 22.29
CA LYS A 566 6.38 12.36 22.33
C LYS A 566 5.72 13.60 21.69
N ILE A 567 5.59 13.60 20.37
CA ILE A 567 4.93 14.69 19.65
C ILE A 567 3.62 14.14 19.08
N ILE A 568 2.50 14.82 19.31
CA ILE A 568 1.24 14.56 18.63
C ILE A 568 1.30 15.27 17.28
N MET A 569 1.09 14.52 16.21
CA MET A 569 1.15 15.02 14.83
C MET A 569 -0.21 14.87 14.16
N HIS A 570 -0.57 15.84 13.33
CA HIS A 570 -1.70 15.69 12.41
C HIS A 570 -1.37 14.65 11.35
N ASP A 571 -2.29 13.71 11.15
CA ASP A 571 -2.23 12.68 10.11
C ASP A 571 -3.64 12.41 9.56
N PRO A 572 -4.20 13.37 8.80
CA PRO A 572 -5.54 13.29 8.29
C PRO A 572 -5.75 12.02 7.47
N PHE A 573 -6.83 11.27 7.78
CA PHE A 573 -7.18 9.98 7.18
C PHE A 573 -6.08 8.91 7.26
N ALA A 574 -5.03 9.11 8.08
CA ALA A 574 -3.78 8.35 8.04
C ALA A 574 -3.11 8.37 6.65
N MET A 575 -3.36 9.41 5.86
CA MET A 575 -2.96 9.55 4.45
C MET A 575 -1.89 10.62 4.22
N ARG A 576 -1.41 11.33 5.25
CA ARG A 576 -0.50 12.47 5.10
C ARG A 576 0.66 12.22 4.11
N PRO A 577 1.41 11.11 4.15
CA PRO A 577 2.48 10.86 3.19
C PRO A 577 2.00 10.25 1.86
N PHE A 578 0.70 10.05 1.68
CA PHE A 578 0.15 9.28 0.56
C PHE A 578 -0.87 10.03 -0.29
N PHE A 579 -1.17 11.30 -0.01
CA PHE A 579 -2.03 12.09 -0.88
C PHE A 579 -1.44 12.18 -2.29
N GLY A 580 -2.25 11.86 -3.30
CA GLY A 580 -1.89 11.95 -4.72
C GLY A 580 -2.17 13.32 -5.32
N TYR A 581 -2.92 14.17 -4.61
CA TYR A 581 -3.35 15.50 -5.03
C TYR A 581 -3.71 16.35 -3.81
N ASN A 582 -4.01 17.63 -4.02
CA ASN A 582 -4.31 18.63 -2.99
C ASN A 582 -5.35 18.12 -1.98
N PHE A 583 -5.03 18.25 -0.70
CA PHE A 583 -5.83 17.76 0.41
C PHE A 583 -7.23 18.42 0.49
N GLY A 584 -7.35 19.70 0.16
CA GLY A 584 -8.67 20.34 0.08
C GLY A 584 -9.58 19.65 -0.95
N TYR A 585 -9.04 19.31 -2.13
CA TYR A 585 -9.78 18.57 -3.15
C TYR A 585 -10.06 17.12 -2.75
N TYR A 586 -9.19 16.53 -1.93
CA TYR A 586 -9.42 15.20 -1.35
C TYR A 586 -10.62 15.24 -0.39
N LEU A 587 -10.73 16.26 0.44
CA LEU A 587 -11.90 16.47 1.31
C LEU A 587 -13.19 16.67 0.50
N ASP A 588 -13.14 17.49 -0.55
CA ASP A 588 -14.29 17.67 -1.45
C ASP A 588 -14.70 16.37 -2.13
N HIS A 589 -13.74 15.52 -2.50
CA HIS A 589 -14.02 14.22 -3.08
C HIS A 589 -14.75 13.30 -2.07
N TRP A 590 -14.30 13.22 -0.82
CA TRP A 590 -15.00 12.49 0.24
C TRP A 590 -16.40 13.03 0.49
N LEU A 591 -16.55 14.35 0.58
CA LEU A 591 -17.85 15.01 0.76
C LEU A 591 -18.80 14.75 -0.42
N SER A 592 -18.27 14.61 -1.62
CA SER A 592 -19.05 14.34 -2.83
C SER A 592 -19.74 12.98 -2.82
N MET A 593 -19.23 12.01 -2.08
CA MET A 593 -19.84 10.67 -1.96
C MET A 593 -21.29 10.75 -1.43
N ALA A 594 -21.55 11.67 -0.50
CA ALA A 594 -22.92 11.89 0.01
C ALA A 594 -23.87 12.57 -0.98
N LYS A 595 -23.34 13.13 -2.08
CA LYS A 595 -24.15 13.77 -3.13
C LYS A 595 -24.57 12.78 -4.23
N MET A 596 -24.03 11.57 -4.22
CA MET A 596 -24.41 10.52 -5.17
C MET A 596 -25.85 10.06 -4.88
N LYS A 597 -26.60 9.76 -5.95
CA LYS A 597 -27.98 9.31 -5.80
C LYS A 597 -28.05 7.85 -5.38
N ASN A 598 -28.98 7.53 -4.51
CA ASN A 598 -29.31 6.16 -4.08
C ASN A 598 -28.13 5.41 -3.45
N VAL A 599 -27.29 6.08 -2.67
CA VAL A 599 -26.17 5.45 -1.94
C VAL A 599 -26.52 5.25 -0.47
N ASN A 600 -26.11 4.11 0.07
CA ASN A 600 -26.13 3.81 1.49
C ASN A 600 -24.73 4.06 2.05
N LEU A 601 -24.57 5.21 2.69
CA LEU A 601 -23.30 5.61 3.27
C LEU A 601 -23.01 4.75 4.51
N PRO A 602 -21.79 4.20 4.65
CA PRO A 602 -21.37 3.53 5.88
C PRO A 602 -21.38 4.50 7.06
N THR A 603 -21.64 3.97 8.26
CA THR A 603 -21.48 4.75 9.49
C THR A 603 -20.00 4.95 9.80
N ILE A 604 -19.63 6.18 10.21
CA ILE A 604 -18.25 6.51 10.54
C ILE A 604 -18.07 6.58 12.05
N PHE A 605 -16.97 6.00 12.55
CA PHE A 605 -16.62 6.00 13.97
C PHE A 605 -15.18 6.48 14.16
N HIS A 606 -14.90 7.05 15.33
CA HIS A 606 -13.54 7.26 15.81
C HIS A 606 -13.23 6.26 16.93
N VAL A 607 -12.00 5.73 16.96
CA VAL A 607 -11.52 4.81 18.00
C VAL A 607 -10.15 5.23 18.53
N ASN A 608 -9.91 5.03 19.83
CA ASN A 608 -8.64 5.33 20.47
C ASN A 608 -8.28 4.27 21.54
N TRP A 609 -7.43 3.33 21.18
CA TRP A 609 -6.98 2.26 22.06
C TRP A 609 -5.94 2.69 23.12
N PHE A 610 -5.45 3.94 23.09
CA PHE A 610 -4.19 4.37 23.69
C PHE A 610 -4.36 5.40 24.81
N ARG A 611 -5.58 5.67 25.25
CA ARG A 611 -5.83 6.58 26.37
C ARG A 611 -5.21 6.04 27.65
N LYS A 612 -4.58 6.93 28.44
CA LYS A 612 -3.87 6.64 29.68
C LYS A 612 -4.51 7.36 30.84
N ASN A 613 -4.33 6.79 32.05
CA ASN A 613 -4.61 7.47 33.30
C ASN A 613 -3.46 8.40 33.73
N ALA A 614 -3.62 9.07 34.87
CA ALA A 614 -2.61 9.97 35.44
C ALA A 614 -1.25 9.27 35.72
N ASP A 615 -1.25 7.97 36.00
CA ASP A 615 -0.05 7.16 36.22
C ASP A 615 0.63 6.76 34.90
N GLY A 616 0.12 7.15 33.75
CA GLY A 616 0.63 6.76 32.44
C GLY A 616 0.28 5.32 31.99
N LYS A 617 -0.62 4.63 32.69
CA LYS A 617 -1.11 3.29 32.34
C LYS A 617 -2.28 3.38 31.37
N TYR A 618 -2.34 2.45 30.42
CA TYR A 618 -3.47 2.37 29.49
C TYR A 618 -4.77 2.06 30.23
N LEU A 619 -5.83 2.81 29.90
CA LEU A 619 -7.18 2.60 30.42
C LEU A 619 -7.90 1.45 29.73
N TRP A 620 -7.45 1.06 28.54
CA TRP A 620 -8.01 -0.04 27.75
C TRP A 620 -6.94 -1.10 27.48
N PRO A 621 -7.24 -2.41 27.61
CA PRO A 621 -6.24 -3.46 27.43
C PRO A 621 -5.82 -3.68 25.97
N GLY A 622 -6.65 -3.27 24.99
CA GLY A 622 -6.33 -3.42 23.58
C GLY A 622 -6.41 -4.84 23.05
N PHE A 623 -5.75 -5.09 21.92
CA PHE A 623 -5.65 -6.41 21.28
C PHE A 623 -7.02 -7.11 21.10
N GLY A 624 -7.18 -8.35 21.55
CA GLY A 624 -8.40 -9.12 21.44
C GLY A 624 -9.62 -8.49 22.14
N GLU A 625 -9.40 -7.63 23.16
CA GLU A 625 -10.48 -6.91 23.85
C GLU A 625 -11.08 -5.78 22.98
N ASN A 626 -10.42 -5.38 21.89
CA ASN A 626 -11.00 -4.48 20.89
C ASN A 626 -12.24 -5.09 20.22
N SER A 627 -12.44 -6.41 20.31
CA SER A 627 -13.67 -7.07 19.88
C SER A 627 -14.92 -6.54 20.58
N ARG A 628 -14.80 -6.00 21.81
CA ARG A 628 -15.90 -5.39 22.58
C ARG A 628 -16.32 -4.04 21.98
N VAL A 629 -15.35 -3.29 21.46
CA VAL A 629 -15.64 -2.05 20.73
C VAL A 629 -16.28 -2.37 19.39
N LEU A 630 -15.76 -3.41 18.67
CA LEU A 630 -16.37 -3.87 17.43
C LEU A 630 -17.78 -4.45 17.65
N ASP A 631 -18.08 -5.09 18.79
CA ASP A 631 -19.44 -5.49 19.18
C ASP A 631 -20.36 -4.27 19.29
N TRP A 632 -19.94 -3.23 20.02
CA TRP A 632 -20.73 -2.01 20.14
C TRP A 632 -20.99 -1.36 18.77
N ILE A 633 -19.95 -1.24 17.92
CA ILE A 633 -20.05 -0.72 16.55
C ILE A 633 -21.02 -1.57 15.72
N PHE A 634 -20.89 -2.89 15.79
CA PHE A 634 -21.78 -3.83 15.10
C PHE A 634 -23.26 -3.60 15.47
N ARG A 635 -23.55 -3.49 16.76
CA ARG A 635 -24.90 -3.25 17.28
C ARG A 635 -25.43 -1.88 16.89
N ARG A 636 -24.58 -0.86 16.81
CA ARG A 636 -24.94 0.47 16.28
C ARG A 636 -25.33 0.39 14.79
N ILE A 637 -24.58 -0.33 13.98
CA ILE A 637 -24.91 -0.56 12.56
C ILE A 637 -26.26 -1.31 12.42
N GLU A 638 -26.60 -2.17 13.37
CA GLU A 638 -27.89 -2.86 13.41
C GLU A 638 -29.05 -1.97 13.88
N GLY A 639 -28.80 -0.73 14.27
CA GLY A 639 -29.80 0.26 14.68
C GLY A 639 -30.19 0.20 16.16
N GLU A 640 -29.39 -0.47 17.02
CA GLU A 640 -29.66 -0.47 18.46
C GLU A 640 -29.47 0.93 19.08
N ASP A 641 -30.42 1.36 19.93
CA ASP A 641 -30.33 2.63 20.66
C ASP A 641 -29.45 2.50 21.91
N ILE A 642 -28.15 2.41 21.69
CA ILE A 642 -27.13 2.23 22.73
C ILE A 642 -26.09 3.36 22.73
N ALA A 643 -26.47 4.52 22.22
CA ALA A 643 -25.63 5.71 22.17
C ALA A 643 -26.33 6.93 22.74
N THR A 644 -25.54 7.90 23.24
CA THR A 644 -26.00 9.19 23.74
C THR A 644 -25.28 10.33 23.06
N ASN A 645 -25.94 11.48 22.89
CA ASN A 645 -25.34 12.68 22.31
C ASN A 645 -24.23 13.22 23.21
N SER A 646 -23.17 13.69 22.59
CA SER A 646 -22.09 14.42 23.24
C SER A 646 -21.61 15.57 22.35
N PRO A 647 -20.81 16.50 22.84
CA PRO A 647 -20.23 17.57 22.03
C PRO A 647 -19.44 17.10 20.80
N ILE A 648 -18.80 15.93 20.87
CA ILE A 648 -17.91 15.40 19.84
C ILE A 648 -18.55 14.35 18.91
N GLY A 649 -19.80 13.94 19.16
CA GLY A 649 -20.48 12.86 18.43
C GLY A 649 -21.35 12.03 19.36
N LEU A 650 -21.68 10.80 18.97
CA LEU A 650 -22.48 9.87 19.78
C LEU A 650 -21.56 8.96 20.60
N LEU A 651 -21.62 9.05 21.93
CA LEU A 651 -20.87 8.19 22.84
C LEU A 651 -21.72 6.95 23.21
N PRO A 652 -21.09 5.82 23.56
CA PRO A 652 -21.80 4.68 24.14
C PRO A 652 -22.56 5.05 25.42
N LYS A 653 -23.76 4.52 25.60
CA LYS A 653 -24.36 4.37 26.92
C LYS A 653 -23.47 3.37 27.69
N LEU A 654 -22.89 3.76 28.83
CA LEU A 654 -21.83 2.99 29.50
C LEU A 654 -22.25 1.55 29.81
N GLU A 655 -23.51 1.34 30.19
CA GLU A 655 -24.12 0.04 30.45
C GLU A 655 -24.27 -0.83 29.20
N SER A 656 -24.11 -0.26 28.01
CA SER A 656 -24.25 -1.00 26.74
C SER A 656 -22.99 -1.77 26.34
N PHE A 657 -21.85 -1.50 26.98
CA PHE A 657 -20.61 -2.21 26.70
C PHE A 657 -20.61 -3.62 27.31
N ASN A 658 -20.27 -4.61 26.50
CA ASN A 658 -20.09 -5.98 27.00
C ASN A 658 -18.73 -6.12 27.68
N LEU A 659 -18.72 -6.06 29.01
CA LEU A 659 -17.52 -6.25 29.85
C LEU A 659 -17.44 -7.64 30.49
N GLU A 660 -18.32 -8.56 30.10
CA GLU A 660 -18.37 -9.92 30.64
C GLU A 660 -17.03 -10.64 30.44
N ASN A 661 -16.53 -11.31 31.49
CA ASN A 661 -15.25 -12.03 31.50
C ASN A 661 -14.00 -11.17 31.23
N LEU A 662 -14.11 -9.84 31.28
CA LEU A 662 -12.96 -8.96 31.16
C LEU A 662 -12.13 -9.05 32.48
N LYS A 663 -10.84 -9.44 32.34
CA LYS A 663 -9.95 -9.65 33.51
C LYS A 663 -9.53 -8.35 34.20
N MET A 664 -9.46 -7.25 33.43
CA MET A 664 -9.05 -5.93 33.91
C MET A 664 -10.29 -5.15 34.35
N LYS A 665 -10.27 -4.52 35.53
CA LYS A 665 -11.30 -3.55 35.91
C LYS A 665 -11.10 -2.26 35.09
N ILE A 666 -12.12 -1.88 34.37
CA ILE A 666 -12.12 -0.66 33.56
C ILE A 666 -12.83 0.46 34.29
N ASP A 667 -12.21 1.62 34.35
CA ASP A 667 -12.87 2.87 34.72
C ASP A 667 -13.54 3.45 33.48
N MET A 668 -14.83 3.13 33.29
CA MET A 668 -15.62 3.54 32.13
C MET A 668 -15.87 5.03 32.12
N GLU A 669 -16.04 5.66 33.27
CA GLU A 669 -16.25 7.11 33.39
C GLU A 669 -15.01 7.86 32.91
N GLU A 670 -13.81 7.49 33.40
CA GLU A 670 -12.56 8.09 32.95
C GLU A 670 -12.27 7.79 31.48
N LEU A 671 -12.58 6.60 31.00
CA LEU A 671 -12.34 6.19 29.60
C LEU A 671 -13.17 7.02 28.61
N PHE A 672 -14.38 7.47 29.00
CA PHE A 672 -15.27 8.25 28.16
C PHE A 672 -15.41 9.73 28.58
N ARG A 673 -14.71 10.17 29.62
CA ARG A 673 -14.72 11.55 30.09
C ARG A 673 -14.20 12.51 28.99
N LEU A 674 -14.90 13.63 28.82
CA LEU A 674 -14.53 14.71 27.90
C LEU A 674 -14.04 15.94 28.70
N PRO A 675 -12.72 16.08 28.95
CA PRO A 675 -12.21 17.24 29.67
C PRO A 675 -12.39 18.53 28.81
N LYS A 676 -13.14 19.51 29.32
CA LYS A 676 -13.44 20.75 28.58
C LYS A 676 -12.19 21.48 28.12
N SER A 677 -11.20 21.70 29.01
CA SER A 677 -9.97 22.40 28.66
C SER A 677 -9.20 21.71 27.54
N PHE A 678 -9.07 20.37 27.60
CA PHE A 678 -8.42 19.59 26.55
C PHE A 678 -9.09 19.81 25.17
N TRP A 679 -10.43 19.76 25.12
CA TRP A 679 -11.14 19.94 23.87
C TRP A 679 -11.14 21.38 23.36
N GLN A 680 -11.07 22.38 24.25
CA GLN A 680 -10.86 23.79 23.85
C GLN A 680 -9.49 23.97 23.19
N ASP A 681 -8.44 23.34 23.75
CA ASP A 681 -7.10 23.36 23.15
C ASP A 681 -7.09 22.60 21.80
N GLU A 682 -7.79 21.46 21.70
CA GLU A 682 -7.95 20.70 20.43
C GLU A 682 -8.60 21.55 19.34
N VAL A 683 -9.70 22.24 19.66
CA VAL A 683 -10.38 23.12 18.70
C VAL A 683 -9.45 24.24 18.22
N LYS A 684 -8.72 24.86 19.15
CA LYS A 684 -7.77 25.93 18.82
C LYS A 684 -6.65 25.43 17.90
N GLU A 685 -6.07 24.28 18.22
CA GLU A 685 -4.99 23.67 17.44
C GLU A 685 -5.48 23.21 16.05
N LEU A 686 -6.68 22.63 15.95
CA LEU A 686 -7.28 22.24 14.67
C LEU A 686 -7.54 23.45 13.78
N ARG A 687 -8.04 24.56 14.34
CA ARG A 687 -8.24 25.82 13.61
C ARG A 687 -6.92 26.32 13.05
N GLU A 688 -5.90 26.40 13.90
CA GLU A 688 -4.56 26.84 13.48
C GLU A 688 -3.97 25.93 12.40
N TYR A 689 -4.14 24.62 12.54
CA TYR A 689 -3.68 23.64 11.55
C TYR A 689 -4.36 23.82 10.20
N PHE A 690 -5.69 23.91 10.17
CA PHE A 690 -6.41 24.08 8.92
C PHE A 690 -6.11 25.41 8.25
N ASP A 691 -6.03 26.51 9.02
CA ASP A 691 -5.70 27.81 8.47
C ASP A 691 -4.24 27.91 8.00
N ALA A 692 -3.32 27.21 8.66
CA ALA A 692 -1.91 27.22 8.30
C ALA A 692 -1.58 26.29 7.13
N GLN A 693 -2.14 25.08 7.12
CA GLN A 693 -1.73 24.01 6.17
C GLN A 693 -2.67 23.88 4.97
N VAL A 694 -3.94 24.29 5.07
CA VAL A 694 -4.94 24.11 4.02
C VAL A 694 -5.46 25.45 3.48
N GLY A 695 -5.65 26.44 4.36
CA GLY A 695 -6.03 27.80 3.98
C GLY A 695 -7.37 27.86 3.23
N ASP A 696 -7.37 28.54 2.08
CA ASP A 696 -8.57 28.75 1.25
C ASP A 696 -9.04 27.46 0.56
N ASP A 697 -8.19 26.44 0.45
CA ASP A 697 -8.55 25.15 -0.14
C ASP A 697 -9.43 24.30 0.80
N LEU A 698 -9.60 24.70 2.09
CA LEU A 698 -10.43 23.97 3.04
C LEU A 698 -11.92 24.11 2.69
N PRO A 699 -12.65 23.02 2.45
CA PRO A 699 -14.09 23.08 2.15
C PRO A 699 -14.88 23.76 3.27
N SER A 700 -15.84 24.62 2.92
CA SER A 700 -16.67 25.36 3.88
C SER A 700 -17.42 24.45 4.86
N ILE A 701 -17.82 23.27 4.44
CA ILE A 701 -18.47 22.26 5.29
C ILE A 701 -17.56 21.83 6.44
N ILE A 702 -16.26 21.67 6.21
CA ILE A 702 -15.29 21.29 7.25
C ILE A 702 -15.09 22.46 8.24
N ARG A 703 -15.10 23.71 7.76
CA ARG A 703 -15.11 24.89 8.65
C ARG A 703 -16.35 24.94 9.53
N VAL A 704 -17.52 24.65 8.97
CA VAL A 704 -18.78 24.59 9.72
C VAL A 704 -18.73 23.51 10.80
N GLU A 705 -18.22 22.31 10.50
CA GLU A 705 -18.08 21.23 11.51
C GLU A 705 -17.11 21.63 12.64
N LEU A 706 -16.03 22.35 12.34
CA LEU A 706 -15.11 22.90 13.35
C LEU A 706 -15.80 23.93 14.27
N GLU A 707 -16.60 24.84 13.71
CA GLU A 707 -17.35 25.82 14.51
C GLU A 707 -18.45 25.15 15.35
N LEU A 708 -19.11 24.13 14.82
CA LEU A 708 -20.07 23.32 15.59
C LEU A 708 -19.38 22.60 16.75
N LEU A 709 -18.19 22.02 16.53
CA LEU A 709 -17.40 21.43 17.61
C LEU A 709 -17.05 22.46 18.67
N SER A 710 -16.55 23.65 18.26
CA SER A 710 -16.24 24.75 19.18
C SER A 710 -17.44 25.14 20.04
N SER A 711 -18.56 25.41 19.41
CA SER A 711 -19.80 25.80 20.11
C SER A 711 -20.31 24.71 21.07
N ASN A 712 -20.24 23.43 20.68
CA ASN A 712 -20.65 22.32 21.53
C ASN A 712 -19.73 22.13 22.75
N ILE A 713 -18.42 22.35 22.59
CA ILE A 713 -17.44 22.27 23.69
C ILE A 713 -17.64 23.41 24.70
N ASP A 714 -17.99 24.60 24.24
CA ASP A 714 -18.25 25.72 25.12
C ASP A 714 -19.46 25.47 26.05
N GLN A 715 -20.40 24.61 25.65
CA GLN A 715 -21.56 24.17 26.41
C GLN A 715 -21.29 23.04 27.42
N LEU A 716 -20.11 22.40 27.39
CA LEU A 716 -19.67 21.46 28.44
C LEU A 716 -19.49 22.20 29.76
#